data_25e9fdecd9876fd45240e16cee3a40da
#
_entry.id   25e9fdecd9876fd45240e16cee3a40da
#
_cell.length_a   1.000
_cell.length_b   1.000
_cell.length_c   1.000
_cell.angle_alpha   90.00
_cell.angle_beta   90.00
_cell.angle_gamma   90.00
#
_symmetry.space_group_name_H-M   'P 1'
#
loop_
_entity.id
_entity.type
_entity.pdbx_description
1 polymer ?
#
loop_
_entity_poly.entity_id
_entity_poly.type
_entity_poly.pdbx_seq_one_letter_code
_entity_poly.pdbx_strand_id
1 'polypeptide(L)'
;METRTSATTHATTTNAAEKSRLSPRGRLVEPDARIADDHLRRVLEGRDFLLFDGAMGTQLQARGLAAGETPELLSLTNPREIAEIHRAYVEAGSEVVTTNTFGASAPKLAGAATVEEVFSAAVACARESGARYVAADIGPTGALLQPMGTLSFDDAYDLFAEQVRAADAAGADLVVIETMADLAEAKAALLAARENCKLPVFCTMTFDEDGRTFLGTTPEVAALTLSSLGADVIGINCSLGPADVAPLVERMLPWACCPVMAQANAGLPRVEGGVTVYDVTPEQFADAVGGMVDAGVTVIGGCCGTTPAYIARERALLQGRTPAPREVRRDFAVASSQRLTVLPDSHVGVIGERINPTGKRRMKEALRSGNHDLIISEAIAQEEAGAQILDVNAGLPEIDERATLARLMSELQGVTALPIQVDSAVPETIEATVRSYPGKPVINSTNGRRDTLDAVVPIAARYGCALVGLTIDEEGIPPTAEGRLAIARRIVAATDAANIPRQDVVIDCLCMAASTDQSAPRTILDAITLVKRELPGVRCVLGVSNVSFGLPFRPLVNATFLAAAFAAGLDLCIINPLQQRMMDVVRSWRALTGEDESAQAYVAAYANRTDDVGAATTTAATRQDPTSSDADSTGEAQDPCERARSLVLSGRKQPMADAMAQILSDHDALFAINEVLVPALDEVGIRFERGTFFLPQLMASAEAAKAGFDAIKASAASAEATATKGTVAICTVKGDIHDIGKNIVRMLLENYGFDVLDLGRDVDPQVFCDAVVERHIRVAGLSALMTATVPAMAETITLLNEQAPWCKTIVGGAVLTPEYAEMVGADYYAKDATETARIAQEILAQPE
;
A
#
# COMPACT_ATOMS: atom_id res chain seq x y z
N MET A 1 -65.11 19.41 -33.97
CA MET A 1 -65.68 18.92 -32.73
C MET A 1 -65.15 17.52 -32.52
N GLU A 2 -64.30 17.21 -31.63
CA GLU A 2 -63.69 17.71 -30.38
C GLU A 2 -62.27 17.26 -30.30
N THR A 3 -61.43 18.17 -29.92
CA THR A 3 -60.03 17.99 -29.59
C THR A 3 -59.86 17.19 -28.32
N ARG A 4 -59.09 16.11 -28.33
CA ARG A 4 -58.47 15.50 -27.14
C ARG A 4 -57.00 15.68 -27.17
N THR A 5 -56.56 16.67 -26.42
CA THR A 5 -55.20 16.89 -25.99
C THR A 5 -54.71 15.72 -25.14
N SER A 6 -53.69 15.02 -25.60
CA SER A 6 -52.93 14.08 -24.80
C SER A 6 -51.81 14.83 -24.02
N ALA A 7 -52.01 14.94 -22.74
CA ALA A 7 -50.94 15.40 -21.85
C ALA A 7 -49.87 14.32 -21.77
N THR A 8 -48.73 14.54 -22.40
CA THR A 8 -47.51 13.78 -22.23
C THR A 8 -46.88 14.20 -20.91
N THR A 9 -46.97 13.33 -19.95
CA THR A 9 -46.27 13.40 -18.66
C THR A 9 -44.75 13.38 -18.88
N HIS A 10 -44.12 14.53 -18.75
CA HIS A 10 -42.72 14.62 -18.42
C HIS A 10 -42.54 14.23 -16.95
N ALA A 11 -42.25 12.98 -16.75
CA ALA A 11 -41.78 12.51 -15.47
C ALA A 11 -40.48 11.74 -15.69
N THR A 12 -39.46 12.15 -14.92
CA THR A 12 -38.26 11.37 -14.57
C THR A 12 -37.09 11.32 -15.55
N THR A 13 -36.42 12.46 -15.74
CA THR A 13 -35.00 12.47 -16.08
C THR A 13 -34.13 13.15 -15.00
N THR A 14 -34.70 13.51 -13.86
CA THR A 14 -33.98 14.17 -12.74
C THR A 14 -33.35 13.21 -11.73
N ASN A 15 -33.52 11.90 -11.86
CA ASN A 15 -33.09 10.95 -10.82
C ASN A 15 -31.74 10.23 -11.08
N ALA A 16 -31.13 10.40 -12.25
CA ALA A 16 -29.82 9.78 -12.54
C ALA A 16 -28.63 10.67 -12.15
N ALA A 17 -28.77 11.98 -12.25
CA ALA A 17 -27.75 12.94 -11.87
C ALA A 17 -27.67 13.16 -10.33
N GLU A 18 -28.77 12.94 -9.60
CA GLU A 18 -28.77 13.03 -8.13
C GLU A 18 -28.16 11.81 -7.42
N LYS A 19 -28.14 10.64 -8.08
CA LYS A 19 -27.53 9.42 -7.53
C LYS A 19 -26.01 9.32 -7.71
N SER A 20 -25.37 10.31 -8.34
CA SER A 20 -23.92 10.35 -8.52
C SER A 20 -23.15 10.99 -7.35
N ARG A 21 -23.84 11.29 -6.24
CA ARG A 21 -23.24 11.93 -5.08
C ARG A 21 -22.45 10.92 -4.25
N LEU A 22 -21.26 11.38 -3.90
CA LEU A 22 -20.31 10.76 -3.00
C LEU A 22 -20.99 10.33 -1.68
N SER A 23 -21.27 9.06 -1.48
CA SER A 23 -21.72 8.55 -0.18
C SER A 23 -20.68 7.61 0.39
N PRO A 24 -20.40 7.68 1.68
CA PRO A 24 -19.49 6.74 2.34
C PRO A 24 -19.95 5.31 2.11
N ARG A 25 -19.04 4.43 1.68
CA ARG A 25 -19.35 3.02 1.40
C ARG A 25 -19.23 2.20 2.68
N GLY A 26 -20.17 1.25 2.83
CA GLY A 26 -19.99 0.11 3.73
C GLY A 26 -19.80 0.41 5.21
N ARG A 27 -20.29 1.53 5.75
CA ARG A 27 -20.30 1.75 7.18
C ARG A 27 -21.22 0.74 7.86
N LEU A 28 -20.72 0.07 8.87
CA LEU A 28 -21.53 -0.75 9.80
C LEU A 28 -22.41 0.14 10.70
N VAL A 29 -22.10 1.43 10.79
CA VAL A 29 -22.81 2.42 11.59
C VAL A 29 -23.37 3.47 10.64
N GLU A 30 -24.69 3.70 10.66
CA GLU A 30 -25.34 4.73 9.84
C GLU A 30 -24.78 6.12 10.18
N PRO A 31 -24.21 6.85 9.17
CA PRO A 31 -23.61 8.16 9.42
C PRO A 31 -24.63 9.23 9.85
N ASP A 32 -25.89 9.05 9.46
CA ASP A 32 -26.90 10.10 9.48
C ASP A 32 -27.39 10.52 10.87
N ALA A 33 -27.15 9.70 11.90
CA ALA A 33 -27.73 9.98 13.22
C ALA A 33 -26.99 11.04 14.05
N ARG A 34 -25.74 11.40 13.69
CA ARG A 34 -24.90 12.33 14.48
C ARG A 34 -24.44 13.59 13.74
N ILE A 35 -24.51 13.65 12.40
CA ILE A 35 -24.19 14.88 11.66
C ILE A 35 -25.44 15.77 11.68
N ALA A 36 -25.66 16.41 12.81
CA ALA A 36 -26.76 17.38 12.97
C ALA A 36 -26.47 18.70 12.24
N ASP A 37 -25.20 19.01 11.97
CA ASP A 37 -24.79 20.24 11.29
C ASP A 37 -24.91 20.10 9.77
N ASP A 38 -25.75 20.93 9.17
CA ASP A 38 -26.00 20.96 7.73
C ASP A 38 -24.76 21.39 6.91
N HIS A 39 -23.87 22.20 7.49
CA HIS A 39 -22.63 22.60 6.82
C HIS A 39 -21.68 21.42 6.71
N LEU A 40 -21.41 20.69 7.79
CA LEU A 40 -20.53 19.51 7.73
C LEU A 40 -21.09 18.46 6.78
N ARG A 41 -22.42 18.27 6.73
CA ARG A 41 -23.03 17.37 5.73
C ARG A 41 -22.74 17.82 4.30
N ARG A 42 -22.87 19.12 3.99
CA ARG A 42 -22.54 19.64 2.66
C ARG A 42 -21.07 19.50 2.30
N VAL A 43 -20.17 19.64 3.29
CA VAL A 43 -18.73 19.38 3.12
C VAL A 43 -18.50 17.91 2.74
N LEU A 44 -19.08 16.97 3.48
CA LEU A 44 -18.94 15.53 3.22
C LEU A 44 -19.56 15.10 1.88
N GLU A 45 -20.52 15.89 1.37
CA GLU A 45 -21.07 15.74 0.03
C GLU A 45 -20.25 16.45 -1.06
N GLY A 46 -19.15 17.12 -0.72
CA GLY A 46 -18.31 17.87 -1.65
C GLY A 46 -18.97 19.16 -2.18
N ARG A 47 -19.93 19.71 -1.46
CA ARG A 47 -20.72 20.90 -1.84
C ARG A 47 -20.38 22.17 -1.08
N ASP A 48 -19.48 22.07 -0.12
CA ASP A 48 -18.99 23.20 0.66
C ASP A 48 -17.52 23.00 1.01
N PHE A 49 -16.85 24.06 1.43
CA PHE A 49 -15.47 24.02 1.89
C PHE A 49 -15.41 23.84 3.40
N LEU A 50 -14.28 23.31 3.89
CA LEU A 50 -13.94 23.22 5.30
C LEU A 50 -12.50 23.69 5.50
N LEU A 51 -12.31 24.65 6.41
CA LEU A 51 -11.01 25.21 6.72
C LEU A 51 -10.52 24.70 8.08
N PHE A 52 -9.45 23.91 8.06
CA PHE A 52 -8.73 23.44 9.23
C PHE A 52 -7.79 24.52 9.77
N ASP A 53 -7.20 24.26 10.92
CA ASP A 53 -6.13 25.06 11.51
C ASP A 53 -4.77 24.75 10.88
N GLY A 54 -3.71 25.21 11.50
CA GLY A 54 -2.33 24.99 11.09
C GLY A 54 -1.53 24.27 12.19
N ALA A 55 -0.21 24.39 12.11
CA ALA A 55 0.71 23.65 12.95
C ALA A 55 0.51 23.90 14.46
N MET A 56 0.38 22.82 15.23
CA MET A 56 0.45 22.86 16.69
C MET A 56 1.90 22.78 17.18
N GLY A 57 2.66 21.77 16.74
CA GLY A 57 4.03 21.54 17.23
C GLY A 57 4.98 22.69 17.03
N THR A 58 5.02 23.31 15.83
CA THR A 58 5.88 24.48 15.57
C THR A 58 5.44 25.73 16.34
N GLN A 59 4.15 25.88 16.68
CA GLN A 59 3.67 26.94 17.54
C GLN A 59 4.14 26.74 18.99
N LEU A 60 4.14 25.51 19.49
CA LEU A 60 4.65 25.15 20.82
C LEU A 60 6.17 25.36 20.91
N GLN A 61 6.92 24.95 19.88
CA GLN A 61 8.37 25.20 19.80
C GLN A 61 8.69 26.70 19.85
N ALA A 62 7.96 27.52 19.09
CA ALA A 62 8.12 28.98 19.12
C ALA A 62 7.81 29.60 20.48
N ARG A 63 7.05 28.90 21.34
CA ARG A 63 6.70 29.31 22.71
C ARG A 63 7.58 28.69 23.79
N GLY A 64 8.58 27.87 23.39
CA GLY A 64 9.61 27.36 24.30
C GLY A 64 9.43 25.89 24.71
N LEU A 65 8.66 25.09 23.96
CA LEU A 65 8.63 23.63 24.14
C LEU A 65 10.06 23.10 24.00
N ALA A 66 10.56 22.45 25.07
CA ALA A 66 11.91 21.93 25.07
C ALA A 66 12.02 20.62 24.25
N ALA A 67 13.22 20.37 23.74
CA ALA A 67 13.49 19.10 23.06
C ALA A 67 13.29 17.91 24.02
N GLY A 68 12.54 16.90 23.58
CA GLY A 68 12.22 15.71 24.38
C GLY A 68 11.00 15.82 25.28
N GLU A 69 10.34 16.98 25.35
CA GLU A 69 9.03 17.06 25.98
C GLU A 69 7.94 16.48 25.08
N THR A 70 7.01 15.77 25.68
CA THR A 70 5.83 15.21 24.99
C THR A 70 4.77 16.31 24.85
N PRO A 71 4.53 16.85 23.63
CA PRO A 71 3.63 18.00 23.43
C PRO A 71 2.22 17.74 23.95
N GLU A 72 1.71 16.52 23.86
CA GLU A 72 0.37 16.11 24.23
C GLU A 72 0.08 16.33 25.72
N LEU A 73 1.11 16.15 26.57
CA LEU A 73 1.01 16.37 28.02
C LEU A 73 0.78 17.83 28.39
N LEU A 74 1.07 18.79 27.50
CA LEU A 74 0.77 20.21 27.73
C LEU A 74 -0.74 20.45 27.81
N SER A 75 -1.56 19.63 27.21
CA SER A 75 -3.02 19.71 27.39
C SER A 75 -3.45 19.49 28.84
N LEU A 76 -2.64 18.75 29.62
CA LEU A 76 -2.86 18.52 31.06
C LEU A 76 -2.13 19.56 31.94
N THR A 77 -0.88 19.89 31.59
CA THR A 77 0.03 20.69 32.43
C THR A 77 -0.06 22.19 32.16
N ASN A 78 -0.35 22.60 30.93
CA ASN A 78 -0.48 23.99 30.48
C ASN A 78 -1.66 24.21 29.52
N PRO A 79 -2.91 23.86 29.90
CA PRO A 79 -4.08 23.87 29.00
C PRO A 79 -4.39 25.26 28.44
N ARG A 80 -3.99 26.34 29.15
CA ARG A 80 -4.22 27.72 28.66
C ARG A 80 -3.43 28.02 27.39
N GLU A 81 -2.20 27.58 27.33
CA GLU A 81 -1.34 27.78 26.14
C GLU A 81 -1.90 27.08 24.93
N ILE A 82 -2.37 25.83 25.11
CA ILE A 82 -3.00 25.07 24.03
C ILE A 82 -4.28 25.78 23.56
N ALA A 83 -5.14 26.22 24.49
CA ALA A 83 -6.38 26.96 24.15
C ALA A 83 -6.08 28.29 23.46
N GLU A 84 -5.00 29.00 23.83
CA GLU A 84 -4.57 30.24 23.15
C GLU A 84 -4.11 29.99 21.70
N ILE A 85 -3.39 28.91 21.43
CA ILE A 85 -3.01 28.53 20.06
C ILE A 85 -4.25 28.24 19.21
N HIS A 86 -5.15 27.41 19.69
CA HIS A 86 -6.40 27.11 19.00
C HIS A 86 -7.22 28.38 18.74
N ARG A 87 -7.32 29.30 19.74
CA ARG A 87 -8.06 30.56 19.59
C ARG A 87 -7.45 31.44 18.51
N ALA A 88 -6.13 31.52 18.42
CA ALA A 88 -5.46 32.28 17.37
C ALA A 88 -5.81 31.78 15.96
N TYR A 89 -5.94 30.46 15.77
CA TYR A 89 -6.39 29.87 14.50
C TYR A 89 -7.88 30.14 14.24
N VAL A 90 -8.74 30.06 15.25
CA VAL A 90 -10.16 30.41 15.12
C VAL A 90 -10.34 31.88 14.73
N GLU A 91 -9.59 32.79 15.36
CA GLU A 91 -9.58 34.22 15.05
C GLU A 91 -9.08 34.48 13.62
N ALA A 92 -8.18 33.63 13.10
CA ALA A 92 -7.72 33.68 11.71
C ALA A 92 -8.75 33.14 10.70
N GLY A 93 -9.80 32.47 11.18
CA GLY A 93 -10.92 31.98 10.35
C GLY A 93 -11.02 30.47 10.19
N SER A 94 -10.21 29.70 10.93
CA SER A 94 -10.34 28.24 11.01
C SER A 94 -11.75 27.86 11.52
N GLU A 95 -12.36 26.86 10.90
CA GLU A 95 -13.66 26.29 11.32
C GLU A 95 -13.44 25.03 12.16
N VAL A 96 -12.33 24.30 11.91
CA VAL A 96 -11.91 23.12 12.63
C VAL A 96 -10.60 23.41 13.34
N VAL A 97 -10.48 23.01 14.59
CA VAL A 97 -9.18 22.91 15.28
C VAL A 97 -8.87 21.46 15.60
N THR A 98 -7.61 21.11 15.38
CA THR A 98 -7.07 19.77 15.56
C THR A 98 -6.52 19.65 16.98
N THR A 99 -6.98 18.69 17.78
CA THR A 99 -6.55 18.51 19.18
C THR A 99 -5.04 18.23 19.27
N ASN A 100 -4.42 18.62 20.37
CA ASN A 100 -3.00 18.32 20.65
C ASN A 100 -2.85 16.86 21.14
N THR A 101 -3.13 15.89 20.24
CA THR A 101 -3.14 14.45 20.54
C THR A 101 -2.44 13.59 19.50
N PHE A 102 -1.67 14.15 18.60
CA PHE A 102 -0.96 13.46 17.50
C PHE A 102 -0.16 12.23 17.97
N GLY A 103 0.58 12.36 19.06
CA GLY A 103 1.36 11.27 19.65
C GLY A 103 0.69 10.60 20.86
N ALA A 104 -0.60 10.82 21.11
CA ALA A 104 -1.28 10.36 22.33
C ALA A 104 -1.67 8.87 22.33
N SER A 105 -0.78 7.99 21.90
CA SER A 105 -0.94 6.54 22.03
C SER A 105 -0.32 6.02 23.34
N ALA A 106 -0.85 4.93 23.89
CA ALA A 106 -0.35 4.38 25.16
C ALA A 106 1.18 4.12 25.17
N PRO A 107 1.80 3.57 24.10
CA PRO A 107 3.26 3.41 24.06
C PRO A 107 4.04 4.72 24.07
N LYS A 108 3.54 5.75 23.37
CA LYS A 108 4.22 7.07 23.30
C LYS A 108 4.06 7.88 24.57
N LEU A 109 2.92 7.76 25.27
CA LEU A 109 2.71 8.38 26.57
C LEU A 109 3.55 7.73 27.68
N ALA A 110 4.08 6.52 27.46
CA ALA A 110 5.00 5.82 28.37
C ALA A 110 4.54 5.78 29.85
N GLY A 111 3.22 5.82 30.09
CA GLY A 111 2.62 5.81 31.43
C GLY A 111 2.62 7.16 32.16
N ALA A 112 3.03 8.25 31.49
CA ALA A 112 2.95 9.61 32.06
C ALA A 112 1.49 10.08 32.27
N ALA A 113 0.58 9.63 31.40
CA ALA A 113 -0.86 9.83 31.46
C ALA A 113 -1.58 8.70 30.71
N THR A 114 -2.87 8.55 30.94
CA THR A 114 -3.71 7.65 30.13
C THR A 114 -4.15 8.35 28.83
N VAL A 115 -4.44 7.57 27.79
CA VAL A 115 -5.00 8.08 26.52
C VAL A 115 -6.28 8.87 26.77
N GLU A 116 -7.18 8.37 27.63
CA GLU A 116 -8.45 9.02 27.99
C GLU A 116 -8.23 10.39 28.66
N GLU A 117 -7.28 10.51 29.60
CA GLU A 117 -6.95 11.78 30.24
C GLU A 117 -6.46 12.82 29.25
N VAL A 118 -5.55 12.43 28.34
CA VAL A 118 -4.98 13.34 27.34
C VAL A 118 -6.05 13.79 26.33
N PHE A 119 -6.83 12.88 25.76
CA PHE A 119 -7.90 13.22 24.82
C PHE A 119 -8.98 14.11 25.47
N SER A 120 -9.38 13.81 26.70
CA SER A 120 -10.35 14.62 27.46
C SER A 120 -9.87 16.06 27.68
N ALA A 121 -8.60 16.22 28.07
CA ALA A 121 -8.01 17.54 28.29
C ALA A 121 -7.82 18.29 26.96
N ALA A 122 -7.32 17.63 25.91
CA ALA A 122 -7.07 18.27 24.61
C ALA A 122 -8.38 18.73 23.95
N VAL A 123 -9.44 17.90 23.97
CA VAL A 123 -10.77 18.28 23.46
C VAL A 123 -11.32 19.46 24.26
N ALA A 124 -11.15 19.50 25.59
CA ALA A 124 -11.57 20.63 26.41
C ALA A 124 -10.84 21.93 26.01
N CYS A 125 -9.51 21.88 25.82
CA CYS A 125 -8.71 23.02 25.32
C CYS A 125 -9.21 23.52 23.96
N ALA A 126 -9.47 22.59 23.04
CA ALA A 126 -9.97 22.91 21.70
C ALA A 126 -11.37 23.55 21.76
N ARG A 127 -12.28 23.06 22.61
CA ARG A 127 -13.62 23.65 22.83
C ARG A 127 -13.56 25.05 23.40
N GLU A 128 -12.58 25.33 24.28
CA GLU A 128 -12.41 26.68 24.90
C GLU A 128 -12.05 27.75 23.84
N SER A 129 -11.46 27.36 22.73
CA SER A 129 -11.12 28.26 21.62
C SER A 129 -12.35 28.88 20.93
N GLY A 130 -13.52 28.22 21.02
CA GLY A 130 -14.73 28.61 20.33
C GLY A 130 -14.79 28.11 18.88
N ALA A 131 -13.96 27.14 18.49
CA ALA A 131 -14.00 26.49 17.20
C ALA A 131 -15.37 25.89 16.90
N ARG A 132 -15.76 25.91 15.64
CA ARG A 132 -17.03 25.31 15.19
C ARG A 132 -17.00 23.80 15.34
N TYR A 133 -15.86 23.18 14.96
CA TYR A 133 -15.65 21.74 15.08
C TYR A 133 -14.31 21.47 15.77
N VAL A 134 -14.27 20.39 16.50
CA VAL A 134 -13.06 19.84 17.13
C VAL A 134 -12.74 18.50 16.49
N ALA A 135 -11.59 18.43 15.83
CA ALA A 135 -11.06 17.22 15.23
C ALA A 135 -10.14 16.51 16.23
N ALA A 136 -10.47 15.29 16.63
CA ALA A 136 -9.55 14.46 17.39
C ALA A 136 -8.41 13.98 16.46
N ASP A 137 -7.18 14.36 16.79
CA ASP A 137 -5.99 14.05 16.02
C ASP A 137 -5.40 12.70 16.41
N ILE A 138 -5.11 11.88 15.41
CA ILE A 138 -4.50 10.56 15.55
C ILE A 138 -3.36 10.43 14.55
N GLY A 139 -2.12 10.49 15.02
CA GLY A 139 -0.92 10.27 14.22
C GLY A 139 -0.50 8.79 14.19
N PRO A 140 0.55 8.45 13.41
CA PRO A 140 1.06 7.10 13.29
C PRO A 140 1.61 6.57 14.62
N THR A 141 1.67 5.25 14.77
CA THR A 141 2.21 4.59 15.98
C THR A 141 3.71 4.86 16.18
N GLY A 142 4.43 5.14 15.10
CA GLY A 142 5.88 5.28 15.08
C GLY A 142 6.62 3.94 15.03
N ALA A 143 5.91 2.84 14.79
CA ALA A 143 6.47 1.51 14.61
C ALA A 143 6.07 0.94 13.25
N LEU A 144 6.96 0.18 12.62
CA LEU A 144 6.61 -0.55 11.39
C LEU A 144 5.73 -1.76 11.70
N LEU A 145 4.72 -1.97 10.86
CA LEU A 145 3.90 -3.17 10.92
C LEU A 145 4.65 -4.39 10.36
N GLN A 146 4.25 -5.58 10.83
CA GLN A 146 4.73 -6.84 10.24
C GLN A 146 4.38 -6.91 8.74
N PRO A 147 5.28 -7.49 7.91
CA PRO A 147 6.53 -8.17 8.25
C PRO A 147 7.74 -7.24 8.38
N MET A 148 7.62 -5.93 8.09
CA MET A 148 8.72 -4.96 8.08
C MET A 148 9.20 -4.60 9.49
N GLY A 149 8.31 -4.65 10.46
CA GLY A 149 8.55 -4.38 11.86
C GLY A 149 8.01 -5.47 12.76
N THR A 150 7.82 -5.13 14.04
CA THR A 150 7.37 -6.06 15.07
C THR A 150 5.88 -5.90 15.42
N LEU A 151 5.25 -4.77 15.07
CA LEU A 151 3.87 -4.49 15.40
C LEU A 151 2.92 -5.29 14.50
N SER A 152 2.02 -6.08 15.07
CA SER A 152 1.00 -6.76 14.27
C SER A 152 -0.09 -5.78 13.82
N PHE A 153 -0.83 -6.13 12.76
CA PHE A 153 -1.97 -5.34 12.29
C PHE A 153 -3.05 -5.18 13.38
N ASP A 154 -3.34 -6.25 14.12
CA ASP A 154 -4.35 -6.22 15.16
C ASP A 154 -3.89 -5.45 16.40
N ASP A 155 -2.61 -5.51 16.78
CA ASP A 155 -2.08 -4.66 17.86
C ASP A 155 -2.14 -3.17 17.47
N ALA A 156 -1.80 -2.81 16.22
CA ALA A 156 -1.96 -1.45 15.72
C ALA A 156 -3.43 -1.00 15.76
N TYR A 157 -4.34 -1.87 15.29
CA TYR A 157 -5.78 -1.61 15.36
C TYR A 157 -6.24 -1.33 16.79
N ASP A 158 -5.80 -2.11 17.77
CA ASP A 158 -6.20 -1.97 19.18
C ASP A 158 -5.69 -0.65 19.77
N LEU A 159 -4.46 -0.22 19.43
CA LEU A 159 -3.91 1.08 19.80
C LEU A 159 -4.75 2.24 19.25
N PHE A 160 -5.14 2.18 17.99
CA PHE A 160 -6.00 3.18 17.38
C PHE A 160 -7.42 3.14 17.93
N ALA A 161 -7.96 1.97 18.19
CA ALA A 161 -9.30 1.81 18.75
C ALA A 161 -9.41 2.43 20.18
N GLU A 162 -8.34 2.35 20.97
CA GLU A 162 -8.25 3.02 22.27
C GLU A 162 -8.36 4.54 22.11
N GLN A 163 -7.56 5.13 21.20
CA GLN A 163 -7.57 6.57 20.94
C GLN A 163 -8.93 7.05 20.40
N VAL A 164 -9.51 6.32 19.48
CA VAL A 164 -10.82 6.63 18.88
C VAL A 164 -11.93 6.60 19.93
N ARG A 165 -11.94 5.60 20.82
CA ARG A 165 -12.92 5.54 21.91
C ARG A 165 -12.76 6.70 22.88
N ALA A 166 -11.52 7.09 23.20
CA ALA A 166 -11.22 8.24 24.04
C ALA A 166 -11.70 9.55 23.37
N ALA A 167 -11.49 9.70 22.06
CA ALA A 167 -11.95 10.85 21.28
C ALA A 167 -13.49 10.98 21.26
N ASP A 168 -14.21 9.89 21.02
CA ASP A 168 -15.70 9.87 21.01
C ASP A 168 -16.24 10.17 22.43
N ALA A 169 -15.64 9.61 23.47
CA ALA A 169 -16.01 9.84 24.86
C ALA A 169 -15.73 11.29 25.31
N ALA A 170 -14.63 11.89 24.85
CA ALA A 170 -14.29 13.29 25.10
C ALA A 170 -15.21 14.28 24.36
N GLY A 171 -15.99 13.84 23.38
CA GLY A 171 -16.97 14.65 22.66
C GLY A 171 -16.34 15.42 21.49
N ALA A 172 -15.38 14.88 20.77
CA ALA A 172 -14.92 15.39 19.49
C ALA A 172 -16.04 15.39 18.43
N ASP A 173 -15.94 16.20 17.39
CA ASP A 173 -16.93 16.27 16.29
C ASP A 173 -16.56 15.38 15.12
N LEU A 174 -15.26 15.13 14.93
CA LEU A 174 -14.71 14.25 13.90
C LEU A 174 -13.34 13.70 14.35
N VAL A 175 -12.89 12.67 13.66
CA VAL A 175 -11.55 12.10 13.82
C VAL A 175 -10.72 12.44 12.59
N VAL A 176 -9.50 12.93 12.78
CA VAL A 176 -8.50 13.06 11.74
C VAL A 176 -7.35 12.07 12.00
N ILE A 177 -7.14 11.15 11.08
CA ILE A 177 -6.01 10.23 11.04
C ILE A 177 -5.03 10.86 10.06
N GLU A 178 -3.88 11.34 10.54
CA GLU A 178 -3.01 12.14 9.71
C GLU A 178 -1.56 11.65 9.67
N THR A 179 -0.83 12.11 8.64
CA THR A 179 0.61 11.88 8.47
C THR A 179 0.97 10.39 8.36
N MET A 180 0.06 9.59 7.81
CA MET A 180 0.29 8.16 7.64
C MET A 180 1.23 7.91 6.45
N ALA A 181 2.33 7.21 6.69
CA ALA A 181 3.33 6.84 5.68
C ALA A 181 3.23 5.36 5.26
N ASP A 182 2.44 4.56 5.97
CA ASP A 182 2.15 3.16 5.69
C ASP A 182 0.64 2.96 5.44
N LEU A 183 0.29 2.42 4.26
CA LEU A 183 -1.10 2.16 3.90
C LEU A 183 -1.75 1.07 4.79
N ALA A 184 -0.96 0.10 5.29
CA ALA A 184 -1.45 -0.92 6.22
C ALA A 184 -1.81 -0.29 7.58
N GLU A 185 -0.96 0.62 8.07
CA GLU A 185 -1.21 1.36 9.30
C GLU A 185 -2.42 2.30 9.16
N ALA A 186 -2.49 3.07 8.05
CA ALA A 186 -3.65 3.91 7.74
C ALA A 186 -4.95 3.09 7.68
N LYS A 187 -4.89 1.88 7.10
CA LYS A 187 -6.04 0.95 7.08
C LYS A 187 -6.43 0.48 8.48
N ALA A 188 -5.47 0.11 9.33
CA ALA A 188 -5.74 -0.30 10.71
C ALA A 188 -6.43 0.82 11.51
N ALA A 189 -5.91 2.07 11.39
CA ALA A 189 -6.47 3.25 12.04
C ALA A 189 -7.89 3.57 11.51
N LEU A 190 -8.09 3.53 10.20
CA LEU A 190 -9.39 3.79 9.59
C LEU A 190 -10.44 2.74 9.97
N LEU A 191 -10.08 1.45 10.00
CA LEU A 191 -10.96 0.39 10.47
C LEU A 191 -11.29 0.55 11.95
N ALA A 192 -10.28 0.87 12.78
CA ALA A 192 -10.49 1.14 14.21
C ALA A 192 -11.48 2.29 14.41
N ALA A 193 -11.34 3.39 13.67
CA ALA A 193 -12.25 4.53 13.76
C ALA A 193 -13.68 4.17 13.34
N ARG A 194 -13.82 3.48 12.20
CA ARG A 194 -15.14 3.11 11.66
C ARG A 194 -15.90 2.12 12.53
N GLU A 195 -15.19 1.28 13.25
CA GLU A 195 -15.77 0.20 14.06
C GLU A 195 -16.02 0.61 15.50
N ASN A 196 -15.34 1.66 16.02
CA ASN A 196 -15.42 2.06 17.41
C ASN A 196 -16.09 3.41 17.68
N CYS A 197 -16.37 4.23 16.62
CA CYS A 197 -17.12 5.48 16.79
C CYS A 197 -18.08 5.73 15.63
N LYS A 198 -18.92 6.77 15.80
CA LYS A 198 -19.85 7.23 14.74
C LYS A 198 -19.42 8.56 14.14
N LEU A 199 -18.30 9.10 14.54
CA LEU A 199 -17.77 10.37 14.07
C LEU A 199 -17.36 10.27 12.61
N PRO A 200 -17.45 11.34 11.81
CA PRO A 200 -16.81 11.42 10.53
C PRO A 200 -15.30 11.16 10.66
N VAL A 201 -14.73 10.42 9.71
CA VAL A 201 -13.32 10.03 9.74
C VAL A 201 -12.60 10.58 8.50
N PHE A 202 -11.64 11.46 8.76
CA PHE A 202 -10.75 12.01 7.76
C PHE A 202 -9.43 11.24 7.83
N CYS A 203 -8.87 10.85 6.69
CA CYS A 203 -7.64 10.07 6.67
C CYS A 203 -6.67 10.64 5.63
N THR A 204 -5.51 11.11 6.07
CA THR A 204 -4.48 11.67 5.20
C THR A 204 -3.21 10.85 5.26
N MET A 205 -2.50 10.82 4.13
CA MET A 205 -1.19 10.21 4.03
C MET A 205 -0.13 11.27 3.68
N THR A 206 1.11 10.94 3.97
CA THR A 206 2.26 11.77 3.61
C THR A 206 3.09 11.06 2.54
N PHE A 207 3.68 11.84 1.63
CA PHE A 207 4.46 11.33 0.49
C PHE A 207 5.79 12.08 0.40
N ASP A 208 6.80 11.41 -0.16
CA ASP A 208 8.09 12.01 -0.48
C ASP A 208 8.05 12.78 -1.82
N GLU A 209 9.13 13.45 -2.18
CA GLU A 209 9.24 14.28 -3.40
C GLU A 209 8.99 13.48 -4.70
N ASP A 210 9.27 12.18 -4.70
CA ASP A 210 8.99 11.27 -5.83
C ASP A 210 7.50 10.92 -5.97
N GLY A 211 6.67 11.38 -5.03
CA GLY A 211 5.24 11.12 -5.00
C GLY A 211 4.87 9.71 -4.58
N ARG A 212 5.69 9.11 -3.70
CA ARG A 212 5.44 7.83 -3.07
C ARG A 212 5.71 7.91 -1.57
N THR A 213 5.14 6.97 -0.82
CA THR A 213 5.58 6.72 0.55
C THR A 213 6.85 5.87 0.53
N PHE A 214 7.58 5.81 1.62
CA PHE A 214 8.78 4.95 1.72
C PHE A 214 8.50 3.44 1.50
N LEU A 215 7.24 3.00 1.60
CA LEU A 215 6.81 1.65 1.24
C LEU A 215 6.34 1.53 -0.22
N GLY A 216 6.38 2.61 -1.00
CA GLY A 216 6.05 2.64 -2.42
C GLY A 216 4.59 2.94 -2.75
N THR A 217 3.76 3.29 -1.78
CA THR A 217 2.35 3.66 -2.02
C THR A 217 2.26 4.97 -2.78
N THR A 218 1.44 5.00 -3.84
CA THR A 218 1.18 6.22 -4.63
C THR A 218 -0.11 6.92 -4.20
N PRO A 219 -0.30 8.20 -4.53
CA PRO A 219 -1.54 8.93 -4.23
C PRO A 219 -2.80 8.26 -4.80
N GLU A 220 -2.71 7.66 -5.98
CA GLU A 220 -3.83 6.95 -6.61
C GLU A 220 -4.21 5.68 -5.83
N VAL A 221 -3.21 4.91 -5.40
CA VAL A 221 -3.42 3.70 -4.57
C VAL A 221 -4.04 4.07 -3.24
N ALA A 222 -3.52 5.09 -2.57
CA ALA A 222 -4.06 5.62 -1.32
C ALA A 222 -5.51 6.07 -1.49
N ALA A 223 -5.79 6.86 -2.54
CA ALA A 223 -7.14 7.37 -2.83
C ALA A 223 -8.15 6.26 -3.06
N LEU A 224 -7.81 5.29 -3.93
CA LEU A 224 -8.69 4.16 -4.22
C LEU A 224 -8.94 3.33 -2.96
N THR A 225 -7.88 3.02 -2.20
CA THR A 225 -7.98 2.12 -1.04
C THR A 225 -8.75 2.77 0.11
N LEU A 226 -8.35 3.95 0.55
CA LEU A 226 -8.94 4.61 1.72
C LEU A 226 -10.39 5.04 1.47
N SER A 227 -10.70 5.55 0.26
CA SER A 227 -12.08 5.90 -0.07
C SER A 227 -12.98 4.67 -0.24
N SER A 228 -12.44 3.55 -0.77
CA SER A 228 -13.19 2.28 -0.83
C SER A 228 -13.45 1.68 0.54
N LEU A 229 -12.52 1.85 1.49
CA LEU A 229 -12.69 1.48 2.89
C LEU A 229 -13.70 2.36 3.64
N GLY A 230 -14.14 3.49 3.05
CA GLY A 230 -15.18 4.35 3.58
C GLY A 230 -14.66 5.44 4.50
N ALA A 231 -13.47 5.98 4.29
CA ALA A 231 -13.11 7.29 4.81
C ALA A 231 -14.09 8.34 4.30
N ASP A 232 -14.48 9.29 5.14
CA ASP A 232 -15.40 10.37 4.76
C ASP A 232 -14.67 11.47 3.97
N VAL A 233 -13.39 11.67 4.28
CA VAL A 233 -12.47 12.55 3.57
C VAL A 233 -11.12 11.84 3.51
N ILE A 234 -10.43 11.93 2.38
CA ILE A 234 -9.05 11.47 2.25
C ILE A 234 -8.16 12.62 1.83
N GLY A 235 -6.85 12.50 2.00
CA GLY A 235 -6.00 13.61 1.57
C GLY A 235 -4.52 13.40 1.74
N ILE A 236 -3.82 14.51 1.64
CA ILE A 236 -2.37 14.62 1.82
C ILE A 236 -2.09 15.70 2.87
N ASN A 237 -1.19 15.39 3.81
CA ASN A 237 -0.69 16.37 4.75
C ASN A 237 0.81 16.20 4.99
N CYS A 238 1.45 17.24 5.48
CA CYS A 238 2.86 17.27 5.88
C CYS A 238 3.86 16.99 4.74
N SER A 239 5.10 16.71 5.07
CA SER A 239 6.32 16.46 4.27
C SER A 239 6.69 17.57 3.30
N LEU A 240 5.80 18.00 2.42
CA LEU A 240 6.09 18.86 1.27
C LEU A 240 5.41 20.22 1.37
N GLY A 241 5.97 21.19 0.64
CA GLY A 241 5.32 22.48 0.39
C GLY A 241 4.12 22.40 -0.55
N PRO A 242 3.28 23.45 -0.61
CA PRO A 242 2.01 23.39 -1.35
C PRO A 242 2.22 23.24 -2.86
N ALA A 243 3.33 23.70 -3.42
CA ALA A 243 3.64 23.53 -4.83
C ALA A 243 3.94 22.09 -5.21
N ASP A 244 4.55 21.33 -4.29
CA ASP A 244 4.92 19.93 -4.49
C ASP A 244 3.75 18.98 -4.15
N VAL A 245 2.86 19.39 -3.24
CA VAL A 245 1.63 18.67 -2.91
C VAL A 245 0.60 18.75 -4.05
N ALA A 246 0.53 19.86 -4.78
CA ALA A 246 -0.49 20.07 -5.82
C ALA A 246 -0.51 18.96 -6.89
N PRO A 247 0.60 18.56 -7.54
CA PRO A 247 0.59 17.47 -8.52
C PRO A 247 0.20 16.11 -7.90
N LEU A 248 0.48 15.88 -6.63
CA LEU A 248 0.09 14.63 -5.94
C LEU A 248 -1.42 14.60 -5.69
N VAL A 249 -1.98 15.73 -5.30
CA VAL A 249 -3.44 15.88 -5.17
C VAL A 249 -4.14 15.68 -6.51
N GLU A 250 -3.62 16.24 -7.60
CA GLU A 250 -4.18 16.04 -8.95
C GLU A 250 -4.22 14.55 -9.35
N ARG A 251 -3.21 13.77 -8.95
CA ARG A 251 -3.17 12.31 -9.14
C ARG A 251 -4.20 11.57 -8.27
N MET A 252 -4.46 12.08 -7.06
CA MET A 252 -5.42 11.49 -6.11
C MET A 252 -6.87 11.72 -6.51
N LEU A 253 -7.21 12.93 -6.97
CA LEU A 253 -8.57 13.40 -7.23
C LEU A 253 -9.42 12.47 -8.11
N PRO A 254 -8.93 11.90 -9.23
CA PRO A 254 -9.73 11.00 -10.06
C PRO A 254 -10.16 9.69 -9.39
N TRP A 255 -9.45 9.26 -8.35
CA TRP A 255 -9.67 7.98 -7.66
C TRP A 255 -10.42 8.12 -6.32
N ALA A 256 -10.53 9.33 -5.79
CA ALA A 256 -11.19 9.61 -4.53
C ALA A 256 -12.71 9.64 -4.68
N CYS A 257 -13.42 8.70 -4.06
CA CYS A 257 -14.89 8.67 -4.05
C CYS A 257 -15.51 9.59 -2.98
N CYS A 258 -14.71 10.29 -2.19
CA CYS A 258 -15.08 11.22 -1.13
C CYS A 258 -14.34 12.55 -1.31
N PRO A 259 -14.68 13.62 -0.58
CA PRO A 259 -13.93 14.87 -0.59
C PRO A 259 -12.44 14.68 -0.34
N VAL A 260 -11.62 15.59 -0.88
CA VAL A 260 -10.16 15.53 -0.75
C VAL A 260 -9.68 16.72 0.08
N MET A 261 -8.74 16.42 0.98
CA MET A 261 -8.08 17.32 1.92
C MET A 261 -6.62 17.56 1.53
N ALA A 262 -6.16 18.79 1.68
CA ALA A 262 -4.76 19.16 1.50
C ALA A 262 -4.30 20.08 2.63
N GLN A 263 -3.26 19.65 3.38
CA GLN A 263 -2.63 20.41 4.46
C GLN A 263 -1.10 20.35 4.28
N ALA A 264 -0.58 21.25 3.44
CA ALA A 264 0.84 21.31 3.14
C ALA A 264 1.65 21.95 4.28
N ASN A 265 2.96 21.73 4.28
CA ASN A 265 3.90 22.49 5.09
C ASN A 265 4.10 23.90 4.50
N ALA A 266 4.59 24.84 5.30
CA ALA A 266 4.97 26.18 4.82
C ALA A 266 6.27 26.16 3.98
N GLY A 267 6.51 25.09 3.23
CA GLY A 267 7.75 24.76 2.54
C GLY A 267 8.60 23.76 3.30
N LEU A 268 9.83 23.56 2.85
CA LEU A 268 10.78 22.68 3.55
C LEU A 268 11.44 23.41 4.73
N PRO A 269 11.64 22.74 5.87
CA PRO A 269 12.31 23.36 7.02
C PRO A 269 13.78 23.68 6.70
N ARG A 270 14.22 24.88 7.07
CA ARG A 270 15.62 25.30 7.05
C ARG A 270 16.04 25.89 8.39
N VAL A 271 17.31 25.81 8.72
CA VAL A 271 17.84 26.43 9.96
C VAL A 271 18.52 27.75 9.65
N GLU A 272 18.01 28.83 10.23
CA GLU A 272 18.63 30.15 10.19
C GLU A 272 18.89 30.64 11.62
N GLY A 273 20.17 30.86 11.96
CA GLY A 273 20.53 31.31 13.30
C GLY A 273 20.14 30.39 14.46
N GLY A 274 20.04 29.08 14.22
CA GLY A 274 19.62 28.06 15.21
C GLY A 274 18.10 27.92 15.41
N VAL A 275 17.32 28.56 14.55
CA VAL A 275 15.84 28.48 14.59
C VAL A 275 15.35 27.86 13.27
N THR A 276 14.39 26.92 13.37
CA THR A 276 13.75 26.37 12.17
C THR A 276 12.86 27.43 11.52
N VAL A 277 13.11 27.72 10.24
CA VAL A 277 12.32 28.64 9.41
C VAL A 277 11.81 27.90 8.18
N TYR A 278 10.73 28.42 7.65
CA TYR A 278 10.08 27.90 6.44
C TYR A 278 10.09 29.00 5.37
N ASP A 279 10.22 28.63 4.12
CA ASP A 279 10.51 29.57 3.02
C ASP A 279 9.30 30.02 2.20
N VAL A 280 8.17 29.38 2.35
CA VAL A 280 6.94 29.74 1.63
C VAL A 280 6.16 30.77 2.42
N THR A 281 5.90 31.94 1.82
CA THR A 281 5.11 32.98 2.50
C THR A 281 3.62 32.65 2.52
N PRO A 282 2.81 33.27 3.41
CA PRO A 282 1.36 33.06 3.44
C PRO A 282 0.67 33.35 2.11
N GLU A 283 1.15 34.31 1.32
CA GLU A 283 0.63 34.65 0.01
C GLU A 283 0.92 33.56 -1.02
N GLN A 284 2.19 33.11 -1.11
CA GLN A 284 2.59 32.03 -2.00
C GLN A 284 1.88 30.72 -1.67
N PHE A 285 1.71 30.45 -0.38
CA PHE A 285 0.97 29.30 0.12
C PHE A 285 -0.48 29.32 -0.37
N ALA A 286 -1.20 30.41 -0.14
CA ALA A 286 -2.59 30.55 -0.55
C ALA A 286 -2.77 30.50 -2.07
N ASP A 287 -1.81 31.04 -2.85
CA ASP A 287 -1.86 30.97 -4.32
C ASP A 287 -1.75 29.52 -4.81
N ALA A 288 -0.83 28.71 -4.24
CA ALA A 288 -0.69 27.31 -4.60
C ALA A 288 -1.90 26.48 -4.15
N VAL A 289 -2.40 26.70 -2.92
CA VAL A 289 -3.63 26.07 -2.42
C VAL A 289 -4.84 26.44 -3.30
N GLY A 290 -4.87 27.67 -3.84
CA GLY A 290 -5.90 28.12 -4.79
C GLY A 290 -6.00 27.24 -6.02
N GLY A 291 -4.86 26.79 -6.57
CA GLY A 291 -4.81 25.83 -7.67
C GLY A 291 -5.43 24.48 -7.31
N MET A 292 -5.13 23.96 -6.10
CA MET A 292 -5.74 22.71 -5.62
C MET A 292 -7.25 22.82 -5.39
N VAL A 293 -7.72 23.96 -4.88
CA VAL A 293 -9.16 24.26 -4.72
C VAL A 293 -9.85 24.30 -6.09
N ASP A 294 -9.24 24.94 -7.09
CA ASP A 294 -9.77 24.98 -8.46
C ASP A 294 -9.78 23.60 -9.13
N ALA A 295 -8.86 22.69 -8.75
CA ALA A 295 -8.84 21.29 -9.18
C ALA A 295 -9.90 20.41 -8.48
N GLY A 296 -10.50 20.86 -7.37
CA GLY A 296 -11.57 20.13 -6.68
C GLY A 296 -11.29 19.69 -5.25
N VAL A 297 -10.23 20.21 -4.61
CA VAL A 297 -10.01 20.06 -3.17
C VAL A 297 -11.05 20.88 -2.42
N THR A 298 -11.64 20.32 -1.38
CA THR A 298 -12.72 20.97 -0.62
C THR A 298 -12.40 21.14 0.86
N VAL A 299 -11.38 20.46 1.37
CA VAL A 299 -10.90 20.60 2.74
C VAL A 299 -9.44 21.07 2.69
N ILE A 300 -9.18 22.24 3.28
CA ILE A 300 -7.83 22.82 3.28
C ILE A 300 -7.42 23.24 4.68
N GLY A 301 -6.13 23.47 4.87
CA GLY A 301 -5.50 23.93 6.10
C GLY A 301 -3.99 23.84 5.98
N GLY A 302 -3.30 24.06 7.09
CA GLY A 302 -1.85 24.00 7.12
C GLY A 302 -1.31 22.86 7.98
N CYS A 303 -0.04 22.48 7.73
CA CYS A 303 0.73 21.58 8.57
C CYS A 303 2.01 22.32 9.05
N CYS A 304 3.12 21.65 9.20
CA CYS A 304 4.33 22.20 9.81
C CYS A 304 4.74 23.58 9.23
N GLY A 305 5.14 24.48 10.13
CA GLY A 305 5.54 25.84 9.78
C GLY A 305 4.43 26.84 9.53
N THR A 306 3.19 26.41 9.32
CA THR A 306 2.06 27.32 9.12
C THR A 306 1.64 28.00 10.43
N THR A 307 1.20 29.23 10.32
CA THR A 307 0.76 30.08 11.45
C THR A 307 -0.64 30.63 11.16
N PRO A 308 -1.30 31.31 12.12
CA PRO A 308 -2.59 31.95 11.87
C PRO A 308 -2.63 32.86 10.62
N ALA A 309 -1.48 33.43 10.21
CA ALA A 309 -1.41 34.26 9.02
C ALA A 309 -1.67 33.48 7.72
N TYR A 310 -1.27 32.21 7.64
CA TYR A 310 -1.54 31.34 6.50
C TYR A 310 -3.04 31.01 6.42
N ILE A 311 -3.62 30.64 7.56
CA ILE A 311 -5.05 30.32 7.63
C ILE A 311 -5.93 31.54 7.29
N ALA A 312 -5.53 32.74 7.70
CA ALA A 312 -6.23 33.98 7.31
C ALA A 312 -6.20 34.20 5.79
N ARG A 313 -5.11 33.82 5.09
CA ARG A 313 -5.04 33.88 3.63
C ARG A 313 -5.92 32.84 2.96
N GLU A 314 -5.90 31.60 3.46
CA GLU A 314 -6.80 30.53 2.99
C GLU A 314 -8.27 30.90 3.20
N ARG A 315 -8.63 31.50 4.36
CA ARG A 315 -9.97 32.01 4.61
C ARG A 315 -10.39 33.05 3.58
N ALA A 316 -9.49 34.00 3.27
CA ALA A 316 -9.73 35.00 2.23
C ALA A 316 -9.85 34.38 0.84
N LEU A 317 -9.06 33.37 0.54
CA LEU A 317 -9.13 32.60 -0.71
C LEU A 317 -10.50 31.97 -0.93
N LEU A 318 -11.12 31.41 0.11
CA LEU A 318 -12.40 30.69 0.01
C LEU A 318 -13.62 31.65 -0.08
N GLN A 319 -13.46 32.95 0.19
CA GLN A 319 -14.58 33.88 0.18
C GLN A 319 -15.24 33.99 -1.20
N GLY A 320 -16.53 33.68 -1.27
CA GLY A 320 -17.35 33.76 -2.48
C GLY A 320 -17.08 32.62 -3.49
N ARG A 321 -16.22 31.66 -3.18
CA ARG A 321 -16.00 30.46 -4.00
C ARG A 321 -17.02 29.37 -3.67
N THR A 322 -17.22 28.48 -4.60
CA THR A 322 -17.96 27.22 -4.43
C THR A 322 -17.08 26.09 -4.94
N PRO A 323 -17.18 24.89 -4.34
CA PRO A 323 -16.40 23.74 -4.78
C PRO A 323 -16.56 23.45 -6.28
N ALA A 324 -15.43 23.22 -6.95
CA ALA A 324 -15.42 22.82 -8.34
C ALA A 324 -15.99 21.41 -8.50
N PRO A 325 -16.84 21.16 -9.53
CA PRO A 325 -17.28 19.80 -9.82
C PRO A 325 -16.09 18.95 -10.28
N ARG A 326 -16.06 17.69 -9.85
CA ARG A 326 -14.98 16.77 -10.08
C ARG A 326 -15.47 15.49 -10.74
N GLU A 327 -14.74 15.00 -11.74
CA GLU A 327 -15.00 13.69 -12.32
C GLU A 327 -14.21 12.63 -11.56
N VAL A 328 -14.93 11.61 -11.08
CA VAL A 328 -14.33 10.43 -10.43
C VAL A 328 -14.39 9.27 -11.40
N ARG A 329 -13.26 8.60 -11.60
CA ARG A 329 -13.17 7.41 -12.45
C ARG A 329 -14.01 6.27 -11.90
N ARG A 330 -14.70 5.59 -12.81
CA ARG A 330 -15.57 4.44 -12.50
C ARG A 330 -15.14 3.18 -13.22
N ASP A 331 -13.87 3.08 -13.48
CA ASP A 331 -13.27 1.87 -14.02
C ASP A 331 -13.23 0.78 -12.95
N PHE A 332 -13.19 -0.50 -13.37
CA PHE A 332 -12.76 -1.55 -12.48
C PHE A 332 -11.32 -1.27 -12.07
N ALA A 333 -11.09 -1.16 -10.78
CA ALA A 333 -9.78 -0.85 -10.25
C ALA A 333 -9.53 -1.60 -8.94
N VAL A 334 -8.38 -2.23 -8.84
CA VAL A 334 -7.88 -2.95 -7.67
C VAL A 334 -6.43 -2.53 -7.40
N ALA A 335 -5.99 -2.70 -6.16
CA ALA A 335 -4.67 -2.25 -5.77
C ALA A 335 -3.99 -3.19 -4.77
N SER A 336 -2.68 -3.35 -4.89
CA SER A 336 -1.80 -3.69 -3.79
C SER A 336 -1.40 -2.42 -3.02
N SER A 337 -0.45 -2.51 -2.10
CA SER A 337 0.12 -1.32 -1.44
C SER A 337 0.92 -0.41 -2.40
N GLN A 338 1.41 -0.95 -3.52
CA GLN A 338 2.36 -0.29 -4.41
C GLN A 338 1.84 -0.06 -5.83
N ARG A 339 0.86 -0.84 -6.27
CA ARG A 339 0.39 -0.85 -7.66
C ARG A 339 -1.10 -0.75 -7.77
N LEU A 340 -1.55 0.20 -8.58
CA LEU A 340 -2.91 0.32 -9.06
C LEU A 340 -3.06 -0.44 -10.37
N THR A 341 -3.99 -1.40 -10.44
CA THR A 341 -4.40 -2.08 -11.67
C THR A 341 -5.78 -1.58 -12.07
N VAL A 342 -5.86 -0.97 -13.22
CA VAL A 342 -7.09 -0.37 -13.79
C VAL A 342 -7.47 -1.14 -15.04
N LEU A 343 -8.74 -1.47 -15.15
CA LEU A 343 -9.32 -2.06 -16.35
C LEU A 343 -10.45 -1.15 -16.85
N PRO A 344 -10.17 -0.26 -17.80
CA PRO A 344 -11.20 0.56 -18.45
C PRO A 344 -12.27 -0.29 -19.13
N ASP A 345 -13.41 0.33 -19.49
CA ASP A 345 -14.41 -0.35 -20.30
C ASP A 345 -13.83 -0.82 -21.64
N SER A 346 -14.20 -1.99 -22.07
CA SER A 346 -13.73 -2.65 -23.30
C SER A 346 -12.28 -3.13 -23.31
N HIS A 347 -11.55 -3.01 -22.21
CA HIS A 347 -10.21 -3.58 -22.05
C HIS A 347 -10.29 -4.97 -21.42
N VAL A 348 -9.27 -5.80 -21.70
CA VAL A 348 -9.20 -7.17 -21.17
C VAL A 348 -8.06 -7.32 -20.16
N GLY A 349 -8.36 -7.95 -19.02
CA GLY A 349 -7.42 -8.19 -17.92
C GLY A 349 -7.08 -9.66 -17.74
N VAL A 350 -5.85 -9.94 -17.31
CA VAL A 350 -5.32 -11.29 -17.05
C VAL A 350 -5.14 -11.50 -15.56
N ILE A 351 -5.82 -12.52 -15.04
CA ILE A 351 -5.67 -13.03 -13.68
C ILE A 351 -4.89 -14.34 -13.76
N GLY A 352 -3.76 -14.43 -13.05
CA GLY A 352 -2.89 -15.60 -13.06
C GLY A 352 -3.43 -16.74 -12.19
N GLU A 353 -3.65 -17.94 -12.75
CA GLU A 353 -4.30 -19.10 -12.09
C GLU A 353 -3.33 -20.09 -11.42
N ARG A 354 -2.02 -19.80 -11.39
CA ARG A 354 -1.04 -20.83 -11.04
C ARG A 354 -0.96 -21.14 -9.55
N ILE A 355 -1.29 -20.19 -8.70
CA ILE A 355 -1.25 -20.36 -7.23
C ILE A 355 -2.57 -20.95 -6.75
N ASN A 356 -2.79 -22.23 -7.08
CA ASN A 356 -3.97 -22.98 -6.70
C ASN A 356 -3.59 -24.46 -6.58
N PRO A 357 -3.86 -25.14 -5.44
CA PRO A 357 -3.49 -26.53 -5.20
C PRO A 357 -4.30 -27.55 -6.01
N THR A 358 -5.43 -27.16 -6.61
CA THR A 358 -6.33 -28.05 -7.33
C THR A 358 -5.61 -28.74 -8.50
N GLY A 359 -5.49 -30.06 -8.45
CA GLY A 359 -4.83 -30.86 -9.48
C GLY A 359 -3.29 -30.78 -9.51
N LYS A 360 -2.64 -29.99 -8.63
CA LYS A 360 -1.18 -29.76 -8.64
C LYS A 360 -0.51 -30.38 -7.42
N ARG A 361 0.17 -31.51 -7.59
CA ARG A 361 0.82 -32.25 -6.49
C ARG A 361 1.91 -31.42 -5.80
N ARG A 362 2.78 -30.76 -6.54
CA ARG A 362 3.89 -29.95 -5.99
C ARG A 362 3.37 -28.74 -5.19
N MET A 363 2.29 -28.11 -5.64
CA MET A 363 1.65 -27.00 -4.93
C MET A 363 1.06 -27.47 -3.60
N LYS A 364 0.38 -28.63 -3.59
CA LYS A 364 -0.14 -29.24 -2.36
C LYS A 364 0.97 -29.54 -1.36
N GLU A 365 2.11 -30.05 -1.83
CA GLU A 365 3.25 -30.36 -0.97
C GLU A 365 3.90 -29.09 -0.41
N ALA A 366 4.05 -28.04 -1.23
CA ALA A 366 4.55 -26.73 -0.78
C ALA A 366 3.69 -26.16 0.35
N LEU A 367 2.38 -26.19 0.20
CA LEU A 367 1.43 -25.72 1.22
C LEU A 367 1.50 -26.57 2.51
N ARG A 368 1.58 -27.92 2.39
CA ARG A 368 1.66 -28.82 3.56
C ARG A 368 2.97 -28.66 4.35
N SER A 369 4.06 -28.51 3.63
CA SER A 369 5.38 -28.38 4.27
C SER A 369 5.65 -26.96 4.79
N GLY A 370 4.81 -25.97 4.44
CA GLY A 370 5.07 -24.56 4.73
C GLY A 370 6.27 -23.99 3.97
N ASN A 371 6.75 -24.71 2.94
CA ASN A 371 7.76 -24.19 2.02
C ASN A 371 7.08 -23.48 0.86
N HIS A 372 7.05 -22.17 0.92
CA HIS A 372 6.34 -21.34 -0.06
C HIS A 372 7.19 -20.92 -1.26
N ASP A 373 8.44 -21.36 -1.39
CA ASP A 373 9.31 -20.98 -2.53
C ASP A 373 8.71 -21.24 -3.89
N LEU A 374 8.01 -22.37 -4.05
CA LEU A 374 7.30 -22.67 -5.27
C LEU A 374 6.20 -21.62 -5.55
N ILE A 375 5.48 -21.20 -4.51
CA ILE A 375 4.39 -20.24 -4.62
C ILE A 375 4.93 -18.87 -5.03
N ILE A 376 6.01 -18.45 -4.38
CA ILE A 376 6.72 -17.21 -4.69
C ILE A 376 7.25 -17.22 -6.13
N SER A 377 7.88 -18.33 -6.55
CA SER A 377 8.37 -18.45 -7.94
C SER A 377 7.25 -18.44 -8.97
N GLU A 378 6.09 -19.03 -8.67
CA GLU A 378 4.92 -18.96 -9.54
C GLU A 378 4.34 -17.54 -9.62
N ALA A 379 4.36 -16.78 -8.53
CA ALA A 379 3.91 -15.39 -8.53
C ALA A 379 4.78 -14.53 -9.44
N ILE A 380 6.10 -14.60 -9.27
CA ILE A 380 7.07 -13.85 -10.06
C ILE A 380 6.95 -14.23 -11.54
N ALA A 381 6.92 -15.52 -11.86
CA ALA A 381 6.82 -15.99 -13.24
C ALA A 381 5.52 -15.53 -13.92
N GLN A 382 4.41 -15.49 -13.19
CA GLN A 382 3.13 -15.01 -13.72
C GLN A 382 3.15 -13.49 -13.96
N GLU A 383 3.77 -12.70 -13.07
CA GLU A 383 3.95 -11.26 -13.26
C GLU A 383 4.80 -10.99 -14.51
N GLU A 384 5.95 -11.65 -14.65
CA GLU A 384 6.83 -11.54 -15.82
C GLU A 384 6.13 -11.96 -17.13
N ALA A 385 5.25 -12.95 -17.07
CA ALA A 385 4.47 -13.40 -18.22
C ALA A 385 3.30 -12.45 -18.57
N GLY A 386 3.01 -11.44 -17.75
CA GLY A 386 2.02 -10.40 -18.01
C GLY A 386 0.67 -10.58 -17.31
N ALA A 387 0.61 -11.33 -16.21
CA ALA A 387 -0.52 -11.24 -15.29
C ALA A 387 -0.65 -9.83 -14.72
N GLN A 388 -1.88 -9.40 -14.47
CA GLN A 388 -2.20 -8.10 -13.87
C GLN A 388 -2.75 -8.23 -12.44
N ILE A 389 -3.27 -9.41 -12.11
CA ILE A 389 -3.80 -9.80 -10.80
C ILE A 389 -3.36 -11.26 -10.57
N LEU A 390 -3.07 -11.64 -9.34
CA LEU A 390 -2.78 -13.02 -8.96
C LEU A 390 -3.97 -13.64 -8.23
N ASP A 391 -4.49 -14.75 -8.72
CA ASP A 391 -5.45 -15.59 -7.99
C ASP A 391 -4.70 -16.50 -7.01
N VAL A 392 -5.02 -16.41 -5.72
CA VAL A 392 -4.29 -17.11 -4.66
C VAL A 392 -5.26 -17.94 -3.84
N ASN A 393 -5.10 -19.26 -3.93
CA ASN A 393 -5.87 -20.26 -3.21
C ASN A 393 -4.96 -21.15 -2.38
N ALA A 394 -5.27 -21.30 -1.08
CA ALA A 394 -4.59 -22.20 -0.16
C ALA A 394 -5.51 -23.31 0.41
N GLY A 395 -6.65 -23.54 -0.21
CA GLY A 395 -7.68 -24.48 0.26
C GLY A 395 -7.21 -25.93 0.21
N LEU A 396 -6.72 -26.43 1.31
CA LEU A 396 -6.40 -27.84 1.53
C LEU A 396 -6.99 -28.31 2.87
N PRO A 397 -7.70 -29.46 2.92
CA PRO A 397 -8.31 -29.94 4.15
C PRO A 397 -7.34 -30.21 5.31
N GLU A 398 -6.06 -30.44 4.99
CA GLU A 398 -5.04 -30.86 5.98
C GLU A 398 -4.27 -29.69 6.61
N ILE A 399 -4.54 -28.44 6.23
CA ILE A 399 -3.83 -27.26 6.76
C ILE A 399 -4.84 -26.23 7.31
N ASP A 400 -4.34 -25.33 8.15
CA ASP A 400 -5.09 -24.12 8.52
C ASP A 400 -5.05 -23.14 7.35
N GLU A 401 -6.12 -23.12 6.55
CA GLU A 401 -6.24 -22.24 5.36
C GLU A 401 -6.13 -20.76 5.75
N ARG A 402 -6.78 -20.36 6.84
CA ARG A 402 -6.79 -18.96 7.31
C ARG A 402 -5.39 -18.47 7.64
N ALA A 403 -4.65 -19.21 8.47
CA ALA A 403 -3.29 -18.85 8.84
C ALA A 403 -2.33 -18.91 7.64
N THR A 404 -2.50 -19.92 6.77
CA THR A 404 -1.66 -20.10 5.58
C THR A 404 -1.88 -18.97 4.58
N LEU A 405 -3.14 -18.62 4.29
CA LEU A 405 -3.46 -17.57 3.31
C LEU A 405 -2.99 -16.19 3.80
N ALA A 406 -3.21 -15.86 5.08
CA ALA A 406 -2.71 -14.62 5.67
C ALA A 406 -1.19 -14.49 5.57
N ARG A 407 -0.45 -15.57 5.85
CA ARG A 407 1.00 -15.62 5.70
C ARG A 407 1.44 -15.47 4.25
N LEU A 408 0.80 -16.17 3.31
CA LEU A 408 1.07 -16.05 1.88
C LEU A 408 0.87 -14.63 1.36
N MET A 409 -0.18 -13.92 1.82
CA MET A 409 -0.39 -12.52 1.44
C MET A 409 0.81 -11.65 1.80
N SER A 410 1.34 -11.79 3.03
CA SER A 410 2.51 -11.05 3.49
C SER A 410 3.77 -11.39 2.68
N GLU A 411 4.02 -12.68 2.42
CA GLU A 411 5.19 -13.12 1.64
C GLU A 411 5.11 -12.68 0.18
N LEU A 412 3.94 -12.76 -0.45
CA LEU A 412 3.74 -12.35 -1.83
C LEU A 412 3.92 -10.84 -2.03
N GLN A 413 3.44 -10.01 -1.09
CA GLN A 413 3.62 -8.57 -1.16
C GLN A 413 5.09 -8.14 -1.03
N GLY A 414 5.96 -8.97 -0.46
CA GLY A 414 7.40 -8.74 -0.42
C GLY A 414 8.11 -8.98 -1.76
N VAL A 415 7.47 -9.68 -2.71
CA VAL A 415 8.13 -10.11 -3.96
C VAL A 415 7.42 -9.66 -5.24
N THR A 416 6.13 -9.33 -5.17
CA THR A 416 5.35 -8.83 -6.30
C THR A 416 4.51 -7.62 -5.91
N ALA A 417 4.40 -6.67 -6.82
CA ALA A 417 3.50 -5.52 -6.67
C ALA A 417 2.08 -5.79 -7.20
N LEU A 418 1.78 -6.97 -7.74
CA LEU A 418 0.46 -7.24 -8.29
C LEU A 418 -0.63 -7.28 -7.22
N PRO A 419 -1.81 -6.70 -7.48
CA PRO A 419 -3.00 -6.94 -6.66
C PRO A 419 -3.38 -8.42 -6.62
N ILE A 420 -4.06 -8.81 -5.53
CA ILE A 420 -4.39 -10.21 -5.29
C ILE A 420 -5.91 -10.42 -5.37
N GLN A 421 -6.28 -11.52 -5.98
CA GLN A 421 -7.59 -12.15 -5.89
C GLN A 421 -7.54 -13.22 -4.81
N VAL A 422 -8.27 -13.02 -3.72
CA VAL A 422 -8.37 -13.95 -2.58
C VAL A 422 -9.35 -15.04 -2.92
N ASP A 423 -8.87 -16.24 -3.22
CA ASP A 423 -9.71 -17.39 -3.61
C ASP A 423 -9.93 -18.35 -2.44
N SER A 424 -11.09 -18.24 -1.82
CA SER A 424 -11.53 -19.12 -0.73
C SER A 424 -13.05 -19.27 -0.72
N ALA A 425 -13.53 -20.45 -0.32
CA ALA A 425 -14.94 -20.71 -0.08
C ALA A 425 -15.37 -20.44 1.38
N VAL A 426 -14.44 -20.10 2.27
CA VAL A 426 -14.65 -19.94 3.72
C VAL A 426 -14.72 -18.46 4.06
N PRO A 427 -15.89 -17.90 4.44
CA PRO A 427 -16.03 -16.46 4.70
C PRO A 427 -15.08 -15.92 5.77
N GLU A 428 -14.82 -16.70 6.82
CA GLU A 428 -13.91 -16.29 7.90
C GLU A 428 -12.46 -16.21 7.43
N THR A 429 -12.05 -17.07 6.48
CA THR A 429 -10.73 -16.99 5.82
C THR A 429 -10.64 -15.76 4.92
N ILE A 430 -11.69 -15.50 4.12
CA ILE A 430 -11.78 -14.30 3.29
C ILE A 430 -11.65 -13.05 4.16
N GLU A 431 -12.45 -12.94 5.22
CA GLU A 431 -12.45 -11.75 6.10
C GLU A 431 -11.08 -11.52 6.74
N ALA A 432 -10.49 -12.55 7.34
CA ALA A 432 -9.18 -12.46 7.96
C ALA A 432 -8.09 -12.00 6.97
N THR A 433 -8.16 -12.48 5.74
CA THR A 433 -7.18 -12.15 4.69
C THR A 433 -7.36 -10.71 4.20
N VAL A 434 -8.59 -10.30 3.85
CA VAL A 434 -8.81 -8.95 3.31
C VAL A 434 -8.69 -7.87 4.38
N ARG A 435 -8.87 -8.20 5.66
CA ARG A 435 -8.74 -7.28 6.79
C ARG A 435 -7.35 -6.65 6.86
N SER A 436 -6.30 -7.45 6.78
CA SER A 436 -4.91 -6.98 6.89
C SER A 436 -4.25 -6.65 5.54
N TYR A 437 -4.87 -6.99 4.41
CA TYR A 437 -4.31 -6.72 3.10
C TYR A 437 -4.22 -5.20 2.81
N PRO A 438 -3.02 -4.62 2.60
CA PRO A 438 -2.85 -3.18 2.41
C PRO A 438 -3.15 -2.77 0.96
N GLY A 439 -4.41 -2.71 0.60
CA GLY A 439 -4.88 -2.39 -0.75
C GLY A 439 -6.35 -2.69 -0.93
N LYS A 440 -6.79 -2.68 -2.19
CA LYS A 440 -8.13 -3.09 -2.61
C LYS A 440 -8.07 -4.41 -3.38
N PRO A 441 -8.26 -5.58 -2.73
CA PRO A 441 -8.22 -6.89 -3.37
C PRO A 441 -9.52 -7.23 -4.10
N VAL A 442 -9.50 -8.35 -4.82
CA VAL A 442 -10.70 -9.04 -5.32
C VAL A 442 -11.04 -10.20 -4.38
N ILE A 443 -12.29 -10.37 -4.03
CA ILE A 443 -12.78 -11.57 -3.34
C ILE A 443 -13.31 -12.56 -4.37
N ASN A 444 -12.81 -13.79 -4.36
CA ASN A 444 -13.26 -14.92 -5.16
C ASN A 444 -13.66 -16.05 -4.19
N SER A 445 -14.95 -16.25 -3.85
CA SER A 445 -16.11 -15.66 -4.45
C SER A 445 -17.36 -15.71 -3.54
N THR A 446 -18.42 -15.03 -3.97
CA THR A 446 -19.78 -15.31 -3.55
C THR A 446 -20.54 -16.08 -4.66
N ASN A 447 -21.78 -16.43 -4.42
CA ASN A 447 -22.66 -17.04 -5.43
C ASN A 447 -24.14 -16.64 -5.22
N GLY A 448 -25.07 -17.20 -5.98
CA GLY A 448 -26.50 -16.88 -5.87
C GLY A 448 -27.22 -17.47 -4.67
N ARG A 449 -26.57 -18.29 -3.85
CA ARG A 449 -27.15 -18.87 -2.64
C ARG A 449 -27.30 -17.79 -1.57
N ARG A 450 -28.40 -17.83 -0.84
CA ARG A 450 -28.67 -16.81 0.16
C ARG A 450 -27.67 -16.80 1.30
N ASP A 451 -27.31 -17.96 1.82
CA ASP A 451 -26.34 -18.12 2.89
C ASP A 451 -24.97 -17.53 2.53
N THR A 452 -24.53 -17.73 1.29
CA THR A 452 -23.25 -17.21 0.80
C THR A 452 -23.30 -15.70 0.55
N LEU A 453 -24.41 -15.19 -0.02
CA LEU A 453 -24.61 -13.74 -0.20
C LEU A 453 -24.61 -13.02 1.14
N ASP A 454 -25.38 -13.54 2.12
CA ASP A 454 -25.49 -12.94 3.45
C ASP A 454 -24.16 -12.96 4.23
N ALA A 455 -23.25 -13.91 3.93
CA ALA A 455 -21.93 -14.00 4.56
C ALA A 455 -20.85 -13.15 3.87
N VAL A 456 -20.74 -13.19 2.54
CA VAL A 456 -19.58 -12.63 1.81
C VAL A 456 -19.81 -11.19 1.35
N VAL A 457 -21.05 -10.81 0.95
CA VAL A 457 -21.32 -9.43 0.49
C VAL A 457 -21.03 -8.39 1.57
N PRO A 458 -21.39 -8.59 2.85
CA PRO A 458 -21.01 -7.66 3.92
C PRO A 458 -19.49 -7.52 4.10
N ILE A 459 -18.71 -8.59 3.92
CA ILE A 459 -17.25 -8.55 3.98
C ILE A 459 -16.71 -7.65 2.84
N ALA A 460 -17.16 -7.87 1.61
CA ALA A 460 -16.73 -7.06 0.46
C ALA A 460 -17.08 -5.58 0.66
N ALA A 461 -18.26 -5.26 1.18
CA ALA A 461 -18.69 -3.91 1.48
C ALA A 461 -17.87 -3.27 2.61
N ARG A 462 -17.60 -4.03 3.69
CA ARG A 462 -16.86 -3.54 4.86
C ARG A 462 -15.42 -3.16 4.51
N TYR A 463 -14.75 -3.98 3.70
CA TYR A 463 -13.34 -3.79 3.35
C TYR A 463 -13.12 -3.14 1.99
N GLY A 464 -14.19 -2.71 1.30
CA GLY A 464 -14.12 -1.99 0.03
C GLY A 464 -13.57 -2.82 -1.13
N CYS A 465 -13.74 -4.15 -1.10
CA CYS A 465 -13.19 -5.09 -2.07
C CYS A 465 -14.02 -5.14 -3.36
N ALA A 466 -13.38 -5.51 -4.48
CA ALA A 466 -14.10 -6.04 -5.63
C ALA A 466 -14.56 -7.48 -5.33
N LEU A 467 -15.65 -7.93 -5.96
CA LEU A 467 -16.30 -9.20 -5.63
C LEU A 467 -16.67 -9.99 -6.87
N VAL A 468 -16.17 -11.22 -6.94
CA VAL A 468 -16.61 -12.22 -7.95
C VAL A 468 -17.89 -12.90 -7.47
N GLY A 469 -18.89 -12.98 -8.34
CA GLY A 469 -20.14 -13.67 -8.13
C GLY A 469 -20.35 -14.81 -9.12
N LEU A 470 -20.38 -16.03 -8.61
CA LEU A 470 -20.60 -17.25 -9.43
C LEU A 470 -22.07 -17.43 -9.76
N THR A 471 -22.38 -17.72 -11.01
CA THR A 471 -23.76 -18.00 -11.46
C THR A 471 -24.21 -19.43 -11.11
N ILE A 472 -24.19 -19.75 -9.83
CA ILE A 472 -24.67 -21.01 -9.23
C ILE A 472 -25.52 -20.70 -8.00
N ASP A 473 -26.56 -21.44 -7.74
CA ASP A 473 -27.42 -21.32 -6.55
C ASP A 473 -27.75 -22.68 -5.92
N GLU A 474 -28.82 -22.76 -5.13
CA GLU A 474 -29.26 -23.94 -4.43
C GLU A 474 -29.63 -25.10 -5.37
N GLU A 475 -30.03 -24.78 -6.60
CA GLU A 475 -30.39 -25.75 -7.64
C GLU A 475 -29.20 -26.18 -8.51
N GLY A 476 -28.05 -25.55 -8.29
CA GLY A 476 -26.82 -25.79 -9.05
C GLY A 476 -26.58 -24.77 -10.15
N ILE A 477 -25.80 -25.16 -11.19
CA ILE A 477 -25.48 -24.31 -12.32
C ILE A 477 -26.62 -24.38 -13.35
N PRO A 478 -27.28 -23.24 -13.67
CA PRO A 478 -28.36 -23.26 -14.68
C PRO A 478 -27.83 -23.67 -16.06
N PRO A 479 -28.60 -24.55 -16.78
CA PRO A 479 -28.18 -25.00 -18.09
C PRO A 479 -28.35 -23.96 -19.20
N THR A 480 -29.02 -22.83 -18.93
CA THR A 480 -29.32 -21.79 -19.92
C THR A 480 -28.66 -20.46 -19.58
N ALA A 481 -28.45 -19.62 -20.58
CA ALA A 481 -27.90 -18.29 -20.41
C ALA A 481 -28.82 -17.37 -19.58
N GLU A 482 -30.13 -17.47 -19.78
CA GLU A 482 -31.15 -16.73 -19.03
C GLU A 482 -31.18 -17.13 -17.56
N GLY A 483 -31.02 -18.43 -17.26
CA GLY A 483 -30.91 -18.91 -15.88
C GLY A 483 -29.68 -18.33 -15.17
N ARG A 484 -28.52 -18.29 -15.85
CA ARG A 484 -27.31 -17.66 -15.32
C ARG A 484 -27.47 -16.16 -15.12
N LEU A 485 -28.14 -15.47 -16.07
CA LEU A 485 -28.48 -14.05 -15.90
C LEU A 485 -29.39 -13.81 -14.70
N ALA A 486 -30.35 -14.71 -14.43
CA ALA A 486 -31.26 -14.57 -13.28
C ALA A 486 -30.49 -14.61 -11.95
N ILE A 487 -29.48 -15.50 -11.83
CA ILE A 487 -28.61 -15.56 -10.67
C ILE A 487 -27.72 -14.30 -10.60
N ALA A 488 -27.13 -13.87 -11.72
CA ALA A 488 -26.34 -12.65 -11.79
C ALA A 488 -27.13 -11.41 -11.30
N ARG A 489 -28.42 -11.30 -11.69
CA ARG A 489 -29.31 -10.24 -11.19
C ARG A 489 -29.53 -10.31 -9.68
N ARG A 490 -29.63 -11.50 -9.11
CA ARG A 490 -29.75 -11.70 -7.65
C ARG A 490 -28.50 -11.22 -6.92
N ILE A 491 -27.32 -11.59 -7.42
CA ILE A 491 -26.03 -11.16 -6.87
C ILE A 491 -25.91 -9.63 -6.95
N VAL A 492 -26.16 -9.04 -8.12
CA VAL A 492 -26.09 -7.58 -8.32
C VAL A 492 -27.08 -6.82 -7.43
N ALA A 493 -28.28 -7.36 -7.22
CA ALA A 493 -29.26 -6.75 -6.31
C ALA A 493 -28.76 -6.75 -4.86
N ALA A 494 -28.08 -7.83 -4.41
CA ALA A 494 -27.49 -7.90 -3.07
C ALA A 494 -26.31 -6.92 -2.93
N THR A 495 -25.46 -6.81 -3.94
CA THR A 495 -24.32 -5.88 -3.93
C THR A 495 -24.79 -4.41 -4.04
N ASP A 496 -25.81 -4.10 -4.85
CA ASP A 496 -26.43 -2.77 -4.91
C ASP A 496 -27.02 -2.38 -3.54
N ALA A 497 -27.69 -3.32 -2.84
CA ALA A 497 -28.23 -3.09 -1.49
C ALA A 497 -27.13 -2.83 -0.44
N ALA A 498 -25.96 -3.41 -0.62
CA ALA A 498 -24.77 -3.19 0.22
C ALA A 498 -23.93 -1.98 -0.23
N ASN A 499 -24.39 -1.19 -1.20
CA ASN A 499 -23.69 -0.04 -1.79
C ASN A 499 -22.31 -0.39 -2.41
N ILE A 500 -22.10 -1.63 -2.85
CA ILE A 500 -20.90 -1.99 -3.63
C ILE A 500 -21.09 -1.46 -5.06
N PRO A 501 -20.15 -0.67 -5.61
CA PRO A 501 -20.28 -0.16 -6.96
C PRO A 501 -20.28 -1.26 -8.00
N ARG A 502 -21.08 -1.08 -9.03
CA ARG A 502 -21.21 -2.08 -10.08
C ARG A 502 -19.92 -2.41 -10.81
N GLN A 503 -19.00 -1.44 -10.96
CA GLN A 503 -17.67 -1.70 -11.52
C GLN A 503 -16.81 -2.62 -10.65
N ASP A 504 -17.11 -2.74 -9.36
CA ASP A 504 -16.43 -3.66 -8.42
C ASP A 504 -17.10 -5.05 -8.37
N VAL A 505 -18.22 -5.26 -9.08
CA VAL A 505 -18.92 -6.54 -9.17
C VAL A 505 -18.52 -7.25 -10.46
N VAL A 506 -18.03 -8.48 -10.31
CA VAL A 506 -17.50 -9.30 -11.41
C VAL A 506 -18.27 -10.60 -11.47
N ILE A 507 -19.00 -10.86 -12.55
CA ILE A 507 -19.82 -12.08 -12.70
C ILE A 507 -19.03 -13.16 -13.42
N ASP A 508 -18.91 -14.33 -12.79
CA ASP A 508 -18.42 -15.55 -13.43
C ASP A 508 -19.62 -16.38 -13.94
N CYS A 509 -19.71 -16.48 -15.26
CA CYS A 509 -20.74 -17.27 -15.91
C CYS A 509 -20.48 -18.79 -15.82
N LEU A 510 -19.44 -19.24 -15.17
CA LEU A 510 -19.02 -20.62 -14.91
C LEU A 510 -18.74 -21.45 -16.16
N CYS A 511 -17.45 -21.69 -16.40
CA CYS A 511 -16.99 -22.45 -17.56
C CYS A 511 -17.16 -23.96 -17.35
N MET A 512 -18.03 -24.58 -18.14
CA MET A 512 -18.25 -26.04 -18.17
C MET A 512 -17.45 -26.69 -19.29
N ALA A 513 -17.03 -27.96 -19.06
CA ALA A 513 -16.21 -28.68 -20.03
C ALA A 513 -17.04 -29.10 -21.28
N ALA A 514 -16.52 -28.77 -22.46
CA ALA A 514 -17.13 -29.16 -23.74
C ALA A 514 -17.15 -30.66 -23.95
N SER A 515 -16.32 -31.44 -23.26
CA SER A 515 -16.33 -32.91 -23.28
C SER A 515 -17.54 -33.51 -22.61
N THR A 516 -18.14 -32.82 -21.65
CA THR A 516 -19.35 -33.28 -20.95
C THR A 516 -20.64 -32.79 -21.61
N ASP A 517 -20.60 -31.57 -22.15
CA ASP A 517 -21.70 -30.94 -22.86
C ASP A 517 -21.17 -30.01 -23.96
N GLN A 518 -21.31 -30.39 -25.22
CA GLN A 518 -20.89 -29.62 -26.38
C GLN A 518 -21.65 -28.31 -26.58
N SER A 519 -22.84 -28.15 -25.98
CA SER A 519 -23.61 -26.91 -26.02
C SER A 519 -23.14 -25.87 -24.98
N ALA A 520 -22.46 -26.34 -23.93
CA ALA A 520 -22.03 -25.48 -22.80
C ALA A 520 -21.19 -24.26 -23.23
N PRO A 521 -20.19 -24.39 -24.13
CA PRO A 521 -19.40 -23.21 -24.55
C PRO A 521 -20.28 -22.10 -25.16
N ARG A 522 -21.28 -22.46 -25.98
CA ARG A 522 -22.20 -21.49 -26.57
C ARG A 522 -23.08 -20.82 -25.49
N THR A 523 -23.63 -21.62 -24.57
CA THR A 523 -24.43 -21.11 -23.45
C THR A 523 -23.61 -20.10 -22.60
N ILE A 524 -22.33 -20.35 -22.37
CA ILE A 524 -21.45 -19.45 -21.62
C ILE A 524 -21.28 -18.11 -22.36
N LEU A 525 -20.99 -18.15 -23.66
CA LEU A 525 -20.83 -16.93 -24.48
C LEU A 525 -22.13 -16.10 -24.52
N ASP A 526 -23.27 -16.76 -24.67
CA ASP A 526 -24.58 -16.11 -24.66
C ASP A 526 -24.87 -15.51 -23.26
N ALA A 527 -24.49 -16.20 -22.16
CA ALA A 527 -24.65 -15.69 -20.80
C ALA A 527 -23.78 -14.42 -20.55
N ILE A 528 -22.51 -14.42 -20.98
CA ILE A 528 -21.65 -13.23 -20.90
C ILE A 528 -22.31 -12.06 -21.65
N THR A 529 -22.73 -12.29 -22.89
CA THR A 529 -23.40 -11.26 -23.71
C THR A 529 -24.66 -10.71 -23.02
N LEU A 530 -25.47 -11.57 -22.41
CA LEU A 530 -26.66 -11.18 -21.68
C LEU A 530 -26.31 -10.34 -20.43
N VAL A 531 -25.32 -10.76 -19.64
CA VAL A 531 -24.88 -10.04 -18.44
C VAL A 531 -24.38 -8.64 -18.82
N LYS A 532 -23.51 -8.54 -19.82
CA LYS A 532 -23.00 -7.22 -20.29
C LYS A 532 -24.10 -6.30 -20.78
N ARG A 533 -25.11 -6.81 -21.45
CA ARG A 533 -26.24 -6.03 -21.97
C ARG A 533 -27.23 -5.60 -20.88
N GLU A 534 -27.57 -6.50 -19.97
CA GLU A 534 -28.68 -6.32 -19.02
C GLU A 534 -28.23 -5.72 -17.67
N LEU A 535 -26.92 -5.84 -17.33
CA LEU A 535 -26.34 -5.37 -16.07
C LEU A 535 -25.20 -4.38 -16.36
N PRO A 536 -25.51 -3.16 -16.88
CA PRO A 536 -24.49 -2.21 -17.25
C PRO A 536 -23.60 -1.81 -16.04
N GLY A 537 -22.30 -1.68 -16.30
CA GLY A 537 -21.29 -1.38 -15.30
C GLY A 537 -20.69 -2.59 -14.59
N VAL A 538 -21.32 -3.78 -14.69
CA VAL A 538 -20.79 -5.03 -14.13
C VAL A 538 -19.75 -5.62 -15.07
N ARG A 539 -18.71 -6.22 -14.48
CA ARG A 539 -17.66 -6.93 -15.20
C ARG A 539 -17.96 -8.44 -15.30
N CYS A 540 -17.35 -9.08 -16.30
CA CYS A 540 -17.39 -10.54 -16.43
C CYS A 540 -15.99 -11.15 -16.30
N VAL A 541 -15.88 -12.26 -15.56
CA VAL A 541 -14.67 -13.07 -15.43
C VAL A 541 -14.98 -14.51 -15.84
N LEU A 542 -13.95 -15.26 -16.24
CA LEU A 542 -14.10 -16.66 -16.56
C LEU A 542 -12.81 -17.45 -16.32
N GLY A 543 -12.92 -18.59 -15.64
CA GLY A 543 -11.88 -19.62 -15.57
C GLY A 543 -11.82 -20.41 -16.89
N VAL A 544 -11.12 -19.86 -17.88
CA VAL A 544 -11.17 -20.29 -19.29
C VAL A 544 -10.73 -21.74 -19.49
N SER A 545 -9.72 -22.17 -18.74
CA SER A 545 -9.09 -23.51 -18.89
C SER A 545 -10.04 -24.68 -18.64
N ASN A 546 -11.17 -24.44 -18.01
CA ASN A 546 -12.17 -25.47 -17.69
C ASN A 546 -12.89 -26.00 -18.96
N VAL A 547 -13.03 -25.18 -20.01
CA VAL A 547 -13.72 -25.57 -21.24
C VAL A 547 -13.14 -26.84 -21.89
N SER A 548 -11.85 -27.05 -21.73
CA SER A 548 -11.11 -28.11 -22.39
C SER A 548 -10.85 -29.35 -21.53
N PHE A 549 -11.43 -29.46 -20.33
CA PHE A 549 -11.25 -30.66 -19.52
C PHE A 549 -11.69 -31.90 -20.28
N GLY A 550 -10.86 -32.96 -20.25
CA GLY A 550 -11.09 -34.21 -20.93
C GLY A 550 -10.80 -34.21 -22.44
N LEU A 551 -10.41 -33.05 -23.02
CA LEU A 551 -10.05 -32.97 -24.44
C LEU A 551 -8.52 -33.04 -24.64
N PRO A 552 -8.04 -33.64 -25.75
CA PRO A 552 -6.62 -33.59 -26.10
C PRO A 552 -6.23 -32.19 -26.59
N PHE A 553 -4.93 -31.87 -26.51
CA PHE A 553 -4.34 -30.62 -26.97
C PHE A 553 -5.07 -29.36 -26.48
N ARG A 554 -5.34 -29.34 -25.18
CA ARG A 554 -6.08 -28.31 -24.44
C ARG A 554 -5.70 -26.85 -24.77
N PRO A 555 -4.40 -26.46 -24.94
CA PRO A 555 -4.02 -25.08 -25.23
C PRO A 555 -4.68 -24.49 -26.49
N LEU A 556 -4.96 -25.32 -27.52
CA LEU A 556 -5.63 -24.85 -28.73
C LEU A 556 -7.12 -24.54 -28.46
N VAL A 557 -7.80 -25.44 -27.75
CA VAL A 557 -9.22 -25.26 -27.38
C VAL A 557 -9.38 -24.03 -26.50
N ASN A 558 -8.53 -23.89 -25.48
CA ASN A 558 -8.56 -22.76 -24.55
C ASN A 558 -8.35 -21.42 -25.28
N ALA A 559 -7.34 -21.31 -26.14
CA ALA A 559 -7.03 -20.11 -26.91
C ALA A 559 -8.20 -19.72 -27.86
N THR A 560 -8.79 -20.72 -28.53
CA THR A 560 -9.96 -20.48 -29.41
C THR A 560 -11.17 -19.99 -28.62
N PHE A 561 -11.43 -20.62 -27.47
CA PHE A 561 -12.55 -20.24 -26.62
C PHE A 561 -12.34 -18.85 -25.97
N LEU A 562 -11.13 -18.54 -25.54
CA LEU A 562 -10.78 -17.22 -24.99
C LEU A 562 -11.08 -16.09 -25.99
N ALA A 563 -10.69 -16.24 -27.25
CA ALA A 563 -10.98 -15.25 -28.28
C ALA A 563 -12.51 -15.08 -28.51
N ALA A 564 -13.27 -16.17 -28.48
CA ALA A 564 -14.72 -16.11 -28.56
C ALA A 564 -15.34 -15.45 -27.32
N ALA A 565 -14.79 -15.69 -26.14
CA ALA A 565 -15.25 -15.09 -24.87
C ALA A 565 -14.99 -13.58 -24.85
N PHE A 566 -13.86 -13.11 -25.33
CA PHE A 566 -13.59 -11.68 -25.49
C PHE A 566 -14.60 -11.03 -26.44
N ALA A 567 -14.88 -11.69 -27.60
CA ALA A 567 -15.89 -11.21 -28.53
C ALA A 567 -17.33 -11.17 -27.93
N ALA A 568 -17.63 -12.02 -26.94
CA ALA A 568 -18.88 -12.00 -26.20
C ALA A 568 -18.95 -10.93 -25.11
N GLY A 569 -17.81 -10.27 -24.78
CA GLY A 569 -17.71 -9.18 -23.79
C GLY A 569 -17.07 -9.58 -22.47
N LEU A 570 -16.25 -10.64 -22.43
CA LEU A 570 -15.45 -11.01 -21.27
C LEU A 570 -14.43 -9.90 -20.94
N ASP A 571 -14.40 -9.44 -19.70
CA ASP A 571 -13.46 -8.40 -19.23
C ASP A 571 -12.19 -9.00 -18.63
N LEU A 572 -12.32 -10.05 -17.81
CA LEU A 572 -11.23 -10.66 -17.05
C LEU A 572 -11.11 -12.15 -17.37
N CYS A 573 -9.93 -12.64 -17.61
CA CYS A 573 -9.69 -14.06 -17.82
C CYS A 573 -8.75 -14.64 -16.76
N ILE A 574 -9.21 -15.68 -16.05
CA ILE A 574 -8.37 -16.47 -15.14
C ILE A 574 -7.71 -17.54 -16.00
N ILE A 575 -6.42 -17.38 -16.25
CA ILE A 575 -5.63 -18.21 -17.16
C ILE A 575 -4.21 -18.45 -16.64
N ASN A 576 -3.53 -19.42 -17.21
CA ASN A 576 -2.09 -19.58 -17.03
C ASN A 576 -1.32 -18.66 -18.01
N PRO A 577 -0.73 -17.53 -17.54
CA PRO A 577 -0.05 -16.60 -18.42
C PRO A 577 1.27 -17.15 -19.01
N LEU A 578 1.83 -18.22 -18.40
CA LEU A 578 2.99 -18.94 -18.95
C LEU A 578 2.66 -19.75 -20.21
N GLN A 579 1.36 -19.95 -20.52
CA GLN A 579 0.94 -20.59 -21.76
C GLN A 579 0.94 -19.56 -22.90
N GLN A 580 1.97 -19.61 -23.72
CA GLN A 580 2.20 -18.65 -24.81
C GLN A 580 0.96 -18.43 -25.69
N ARG A 581 0.23 -19.51 -26.06
CA ARG A 581 -0.97 -19.41 -26.91
C ARG A 581 -2.10 -18.58 -26.27
N MET A 582 -2.22 -18.63 -24.94
CA MET A 582 -3.22 -17.81 -24.24
C MET A 582 -2.83 -16.33 -24.30
N MET A 583 -1.57 -16.02 -24.02
CA MET A 583 -1.07 -14.67 -24.11
C MET A 583 -0.99 -14.13 -25.53
N ASP A 584 -0.79 -14.99 -26.54
CA ASP A 584 -0.89 -14.61 -27.95
C ASP A 584 -2.31 -14.12 -28.29
N VAL A 585 -3.35 -14.77 -27.77
CA VAL A 585 -4.74 -14.30 -27.93
C VAL A 585 -4.96 -12.95 -27.23
N VAL A 586 -4.50 -12.81 -25.99
CA VAL A 586 -4.65 -11.56 -25.23
C VAL A 586 -3.98 -10.39 -25.96
N ARG A 587 -2.71 -10.55 -26.35
CA ARG A 587 -1.93 -9.50 -27.04
C ARG A 587 -2.54 -9.15 -28.41
N SER A 588 -2.95 -10.18 -29.15
CA SER A 588 -3.59 -9.96 -30.46
C SER A 588 -4.94 -9.25 -30.31
N TRP A 589 -5.74 -9.62 -29.28
CA TRP A 589 -7.00 -8.96 -29.00
C TRP A 589 -6.80 -7.49 -28.68
N ARG A 590 -5.89 -7.16 -27.76
CA ARG A 590 -5.55 -5.79 -27.39
C ARG A 590 -5.10 -4.94 -28.59
N ALA A 591 -4.28 -5.50 -29.48
CA ALA A 591 -3.86 -4.81 -30.69
C ALA A 591 -5.04 -4.58 -31.66
N LEU A 592 -5.93 -5.57 -31.82
CA LEU A 592 -7.08 -5.48 -32.73
C LEU A 592 -8.19 -4.54 -32.25
N THR A 593 -8.34 -4.38 -30.93
CA THR A 593 -9.36 -3.52 -30.32
C THR A 593 -8.87 -2.10 -30.05
N GLY A 594 -7.58 -1.81 -30.28
CA GLY A 594 -6.98 -0.49 -30.00
C GLY A 594 -6.63 -0.25 -28.52
N GLU A 595 -6.74 -1.29 -27.67
CA GLU A 595 -6.26 -1.25 -26.27
C GLU A 595 -4.73 -1.09 -26.22
N ASP A 596 -4.01 -1.74 -27.13
CA ASP A 596 -2.58 -1.55 -27.38
C ASP A 596 -2.40 -0.46 -28.42
N GLU A 597 -2.17 0.78 -27.97
CA GLU A 597 -2.02 1.94 -28.83
C GLU A 597 -0.90 1.74 -29.87
N SER A 598 -1.25 1.90 -31.14
CA SER A 598 -0.35 1.67 -32.29
C SER A 598 0.28 0.26 -32.31
N ALA A 599 -0.32 -0.72 -31.62
CA ALA A 599 0.15 -2.10 -31.48
C ALA A 599 1.61 -2.21 -30.98
N GLN A 600 2.06 -1.28 -30.13
CA GLN A 600 3.46 -1.19 -29.68
C GLN A 600 3.88 -2.41 -28.87
N ALA A 601 3.06 -2.82 -27.90
CA ALA A 601 3.33 -3.99 -27.08
C ALA A 601 3.31 -5.29 -27.91
N TYR A 602 2.40 -5.38 -28.88
CA TYR A 602 2.34 -6.51 -29.81
C TYR A 602 3.61 -6.59 -30.66
N VAL A 603 4.02 -5.48 -31.27
CA VAL A 603 5.25 -5.43 -32.08
C VAL A 603 6.48 -5.77 -31.24
N ALA A 604 6.59 -5.22 -30.03
CA ALA A 604 7.71 -5.54 -29.12
C ALA A 604 7.78 -7.03 -28.79
N ALA A 605 6.64 -7.69 -28.59
CA ALA A 605 6.57 -9.11 -28.25
C ALA A 605 6.89 -10.05 -29.43
N TYR A 606 6.65 -9.61 -30.70
CA TYR A 606 6.69 -10.50 -31.84
C TYR A 606 7.66 -10.09 -32.98
N ALA A 607 8.28 -8.91 -32.95
CA ALA A 607 9.14 -8.40 -34.02
C ALA A 607 10.31 -9.34 -34.39
N ASN A 608 10.83 -10.07 -33.40
CA ASN A 608 11.96 -11.00 -33.60
C ASN A 608 11.54 -12.46 -33.60
N ARG A 609 10.24 -12.75 -33.60
CA ARG A 609 9.74 -14.13 -33.63
C ARG A 609 9.72 -14.65 -35.06
N THR A 610 10.57 -15.59 -35.34
CA THR A 610 10.51 -16.35 -36.61
C THR A 610 9.54 -17.49 -36.39
N ASP A 611 8.39 -17.47 -37.08
CA ASP A 611 7.53 -18.65 -37.14
C ASP A 611 8.29 -19.76 -37.83
N ASP A 612 8.52 -20.88 -37.16
CA ASP A 612 8.92 -22.15 -37.74
C ASP A 612 7.76 -22.72 -38.60
N VAL A 613 7.41 -22.02 -39.65
CA VAL A 613 6.49 -22.49 -40.71
C VAL A 613 7.28 -23.30 -41.74
N GLY A 614 8.15 -24.21 -41.30
CA GLY A 614 8.99 -24.91 -42.28
C GLY A 614 9.67 -26.21 -41.84
N ALA A 615 9.48 -26.68 -40.63
CA ALA A 615 10.11 -27.93 -40.19
C ALA A 615 9.09 -29.06 -39.90
N ALA A 616 8.19 -29.32 -40.86
CA ALA A 616 7.36 -30.52 -40.83
C ALA A 616 7.74 -31.45 -41.98
N THR A 617 9.00 -31.91 -42.05
CA THR A 617 9.32 -33.11 -42.76
C THR A 617 10.46 -33.88 -42.09
N THR A 618 10.12 -35.13 -41.75
CA THR A 618 11.01 -36.23 -41.36
C THR A 618 11.59 -36.19 -39.95
N THR A 619 10.90 -36.79 -38.98
CA THR A 619 11.28 -38.15 -38.47
C THR A 619 10.11 -38.78 -37.70
N ALA A 620 9.69 -39.92 -38.22
CA ALA A 620 8.70 -40.79 -37.54
C ALA A 620 9.36 -41.61 -36.43
N ALA A 621 8.51 -41.98 -35.48
CA ALA A 621 8.64 -43.02 -34.48
C ALA A 621 9.32 -42.64 -33.15
N THR A 622 8.46 -42.34 -32.18
CA THR A 622 8.18 -43.30 -31.10
C THR A 622 6.99 -42.83 -30.31
N ARG A 623 5.92 -43.63 -30.30
CA ARG A 623 4.75 -43.45 -29.45
C ARG A 623 5.17 -43.69 -27.99
N GLN A 624 5.00 -42.64 -27.18
CA GLN A 624 4.83 -42.82 -25.73
C GLN A 624 3.55 -42.11 -25.31
N ASP A 625 2.75 -42.80 -24.49
CA ASP A 625 1.47 -42.36 -23.99
C ASP A 625 1.55 -41.06 -23.22
N PRO A 626 0.64 -40.06 -23.46
CA PRO A 626 0.59 -38.83 -22.71
C PRO A 626 -0.38 -38.94 -21.53
N THR A 627 0.03 -39.61 -20.47
CA THR A 627 -0.67 -39.54 -19.16
C THR A 627 0.31 -39.08 -18.09
N SER A 628 0.84 -37.93 -18.24
CA SER A 628 1.38 -37.08 -17.15
C SER A 628 1.76 -35.74 -17.75
N SER A 629 0.93 -34.74 -17.57
CA SER A 629 1.23 -33.35 -17.92
C SER A 629 2.07 -32.68 -16.82
N ASP A 630 3.21 -33.29 -16.47
CA ASP A 630 4.33 -32.63 -15.85
C ASP A 630 5.40 -32.46 -16.94
N ALA A 631 5.21 -31.44 -17.77
CA ALA A 631 6.30 -30.95 -18.58
C ALA A 631 7.27 -30.24 -17.65
N ASP A 632 8.22 -30.99 -17.12
CA ASP A 632 9.51 -30.46 -16.71
C ASP A 632 10.06 -29.67 -17.92
N SER A 633 10.02 -28.35 -17.85
CA SER A 633 10.97 -27.53 -18.56
C SER A 633 12.33 -27.90 -17.96
N THR A 634 13.03 -28.82 -18.62
CA THR A 634 14.45 -28.98 -18.43
C THR A 634 15.09 -27.64 -18.65
N GLY A 635 15.27 -26.87 -17.56
CA GLY A 635 16.14 -25.72 -17.53
C GLY A 635 17.50 -26.19 -18.05
N GLU A 636 18.03 -25.54 -19.05
CA GLU A 636 19.46 -25.45 -19.22
C GLU A 636 20.05 -25.19 -17.86
N ALA A 637 21.07 -25.91 -17.48
CA ALA A 637 21.71 -25.78 -16.17
C ALA A 637 22.17 -24.31 -16.05
N GLN A 638 21.37 -23.47 -15.40
CA GLN A 638 21.75 -22.09 -15.10
C GLN A 638 23.07 -22.14 -14.32
N ASP A 639 24.02 -21.31 -14.70
CA ASP A 639 25.24 -21.09 -13.93
C ASP A 639 24.86 -20.89 -12.44
N PRO A 640 25.42 -21.68 -11.50
CA PRO A 640 25.11 -21.56 -10.09
C PRO A 640 25.26 -20.14 -9.56
N CYS A 641 26.21 -19.35 -10.09
CA CYS A 641 26.43 -17.96 -9.72
C CYS A 641 25.27 -17.06 -10.17
N GLU A 642 24.80 -17.22 -11.42
CA GLU A 642 23.63 -16.49 -11.92
C GLU A 642 22.35 -16.88 -11.19
N ARG A 643 22.23 -18.17 -10.87
CA ARG A 643 21.11 -18.65 -10.05
C ARG A 643 21.10 -17.98 -8.67
N ALA A 644 22.24 -17.92 -7.98
CA ALA A 644 22.33 -17.29 -6.68
C ALA A 644 22.05 -15.78 -6.74
N ARG A 645 22.57 -15.06 -7.74
CA ARG A 645 22.23 -13.64 -7.97
C ARG A 645 20.73 -13.44 -8.18
N SER A 646 20.12 -14.27 -9.02
CA SER A 646 18.67 -14.24 -9.25
C SER A 646 17.87 -14.50 -7.97
N LEU A 647 18.34 -15.38 -7.08
CA LEU A 647 17.72 -15.66 -5.79
C LEU A 647 17.78 -14.45 -4.86
N VAL A 648 18.88 -13.70 -4.85
CA VAL A 648 18.97 -12.43 -4.10
C VAL A 648 17.99 -11.43 -4.66
N LEU A 649 18.02 -11.17 -5.97
CA LEU A 649 17.15 -10.18 -6.62
C LEU A 649 15.66 -10.50 -6.48
N SER A 650 15.30 -11.77 -6.39
CA SER A 650 13.91 -12.22 -6.21
C SER A 650 13.54 -12.49 -4.73
N GLY A 651 14.43 -12.22 -3.78
CA GLY A 651 14.15 -12.38 -2.35
C GLY A 651 13.93 -13.82 -1.87
N ARG A 652 14.50 -14.81 -2.58
CA ARG A 652 14.27 -16.24 -2.32
C ARG A 652 15.36 -16.86 -1.46
N LYS A 653 15.11 -17.02 -0.17
CA LYS A 653 16.11 -17.45 0.79
C LYS A 653 16.33 -18.98 0.86
N GLN A 654 15.29 -19.80 0.71
CA GLN A 654 15.42 -21.24 0.94
C GLN A 654 16.28 -21.99 -0.10
N PRO A 655 16.18 -21.69 -1.42
CA PRO A 655 17.05 -22.32 -2.42
C PRO A 655 18.49 -21.82 -2.40
N MET A 656 18.78 -20.78 -1.60
CA MET A 656 20.10 -20.16 -1.55
C MET A 656 21.18 -21.10 -1.00
N ALA A 657 20.85 -21.91 0.01
CA ALA A 657 21.78 -22.87 0.57
C ALA A 657 22.28 -23.89 -0.46
N ASP A 658 21.38 -24.39 -1.33
CA ASP A 658 21.72 -25.33 -2.40
C ASP A 658 22.56 -24.66 -3.49
N ALA A 659 22.23 -23.39 -3.85
CA ALA A 659 23.00 -22.62 -4.80
C ALA A 659 24.42 -22.34 -4.29
N MET A 660 24.55 -21.95 -3.01
CA MET A 660 25.86 -21.73 -2.39
C MET A 660 26.66 -23.01 -2.29
N ALA A 661 26.04 -24.15 -1.94
CA ALA A 661 26.73 -25.46 -1.91
C ALA A 661 27.32 -25.85 -3.26
N GLN A 662 26.62 -25.54 -4.37
CA GLN A 662 27.12 -25.76 -5.72
C GLN A 662 28.29 -24.82 -6.07
N ILE A 663 28.19 -23.54 -5.73
CA ILE A 663 29.27 -22.56 -5.95
C ILE A 663 30.53 -22.97 -5.17
N LEU A 664 30.38 -23.34 -3.89
CA LEU A 664 31.46 -23.71 -3.00
C LEU A 664 32.11 -25.05 -3.36
N SER A 665 31.54 -25.85 -4.27
CA SER A 665 32.20 -27.04 -4.82
C SER A 665 33.32 -26.68 -5.80
N ASP A 666 33.23 -25.54 -6.46
CA ASP A 666 34.16 -25.14 -7.54
C ASP A 666 34.94 -23.86 -7.20
N HIS A 667 34.47 -23.08 -6.24
CA HIS A 667 35.03 -21.79 -5.83
C HIS A 667 35.16 -21.69 -4.31
N ASP A 668 35.99 -20.77 -3.85
CA ASP A 668 36.13 -20.48 -2.42
C ASP A 668 35.05 -19.55 -1.89
N ALA A 669 34.99 -19.41 -0.57
CA ALA A 669 34.03 -18.55 0.11
C ALA A 669 34.14 -17.06 -0.32
N LEU A 670 35.36 -16.60 -0.56
CA LEU A 670 35.66 -15.21 -0.92
C LEU A 670 35.11 -14.89 -2.32
N PHE A 671 35.22 -15.83 -3.26
CA PHE A 671 34.60 -15.71 -4.58
C PHE A 671 33.07 -15.63 -4.48
N ALA A 672 32.43 -16.52 -3.71
CA ALA A 672 30.96 -16.51 -3.53
C ALA A 672 30.46 -15.19 -2.95
N ILE A 673 31.23 -14.60 -2.04
CA ILE A 673 30.90 -13.29 -1.46
C ILE A 673 31.11 -12.16 -2.46
N ASN A 674 32.32 -12.01 -3.00
CA ASN A 674 32.71 -10.81 -3.76
C ASN A 674 32.21 -10.80 -5.19
N GLU A 675 32.06 -11.97 -5.81
CA GLU A 675 31.66 -12.08 -7.22
C GLU A 675 30.19 -12.44 -7.40
N VAL A 676 29.49 -12.88 -6.33
CA VAL A 676 28.10 -13.32 -6.46
C VAL A 676 27.17 -12.51 -5.55
N LEU A 677 27.36 -12.56 -4.21
CA LEU A 677 26.41 -11.94 -3.27
C LEU A 677 26.51 -10.41 -3.24
N VAL A 678 27.74 -9.86 -3.20
CA VAL A 678 27.94 -8.41 -3.15
C VAL A 678 27.43 -7.72 -4.41
N PRO A 679 27.75 -8.18 -5.65
CA PRO A 679 27.20 -7.56 -6.86
C PRO A 679 25.67 -7.68 -6.97
N ALA A 680 25.08 -8.75 -6.43
CA ALA A 680 23.63 -8.87 -6.38
C ALA A 680 22.98 -7.84 -5.42
N LEU A 681 23.60 -7.60 -4.26
CA LEU A 681 23.16 -6.58 -3.31
C LEU A 681 23.35 -5.16 -3.85
N ASP A 682 24.45 -4.91 -4.58
CA ASP A 682 24.66 -3.63 -5.26
C ASP A 682 23.57 -3.35 -6.29
N GLU A 683 23.17 -4.37 -7.07
CA GLU A 683 22.04 -4.25 -8.02
C GLU A 683 20.71 -4.00 -7.28
N VAL A 684 20.47 -4.61 -6.14
CA VAL A 684 19.31 -4.34 -5.29
C VAL A 684 19.31 -2.88 -4.83
N GLY A 685 20.47 -2.36 -4.39
CA GLY A 685 20.65 -0.96 -4.01
C GLY A 685 20.33 -0.01 -5.17
N ILE A 686 20.88 -0.27 -6.37
CA ILE A 686 20.62 0.53 -7.58
C ILE A 686 19.11 0.53 -7.94
N ARG A 687 18.43 -0.60 -7.80
CA ARG A 687 16.99 -0.71 -8.06
C ARG A 687 16.16 0.05 -7.04
N PHE A 688 16.59 0.06 -5.80
CA PHE A 688 15.97 0.84 -4.74
C PHE A 688 16.14 2.35 -5.00
N GLU A 689 17.36 2.82 -5.30
CA GLU A 689 17.63 4.23 -5.66
C GLU A 689 16.82 4.70 -6.88
N ARG A 690 16.60 3.82 -7.86
CA ARG A 690 15.77 4.11 -9.04
C ARG A 690 14.26 4.04 -8.78
N GLY A 691 13.82 3.73 -7.58
CA GLY A 691 12.42 3.55 -7.25
C GLY A 691 11.74 2.38 -7.96
N THR A 692 12.51 1.36 -8.38
CA THR A 692 11.99 0.11 -8.96
C THR A 692 11.86 -1.01 -7.93
N PHE A 693 12.62 -0.92 -6.83
CA PHE A 693 12.44 -1.70 -5.62
C PHE A 693 12.03 -0.78 -4.48
N PHE A 694 11.22 -1.29 -3.57
CA PHE A 694 10.80 -0.63 -2.35
C PHE A 694 11.23 -1.44 -1.14
N LEU A 695 10.99 -0.92 0.05
CA LEU A 695 11.44 -1.56 1.29
C LEU A 695 11.09 -3.05 1.40
N PRO A 696 9.89 -3.52 1.00
CA PRO A 696 9.58 -4.95 1.04
C PRO A 696 10.50 -5.81 0.17
N GLN A 697 10.77 -5.40 -1.07
CA GLN A 697 11.68 -6.11 -1.98
C GLN A 697 13.12 -6.07 -1.48
N LEU A 698 13.55 -4.92 -0.97
CA LEU A 698 14.87 -4.74 -0.37
C LEU A 698 15.07 -5.72 0.78
N MET A 699 14.07 -5.84 1.68
CA MET A 699 14.12 -6.78 2.82
C MET A 699 14.16 -8.23 2.37
N ALA A 700 13.32 -8.61 1.42
CA ALA A 700 13.29 -9.98 0.89
C ALA A 700 14.65 -10.35 0.25
N SER A 701 15.24 -9.44 -0.52
CA SER A 701 16.57 -9.61 -1.13
C SER A 701 17.67 -9.75 -0.06
N ALA A 702 17.58 -8.95 0.98
CA ALA A 702 18.49 -8.96 2.11
C ALA A 702 18.45 -10.29 2.89
N GLU A 703 17.26 -10.81 3.18
CA GLU A 703 17.07 -12.13 3.81
C GLU A 703 17.61 -13.26 2.94
N ALA A 704 17.46 -13.17 1.61
CA ALA A 704 18.02 -14.15 0.69
C ALA A 704 19.56 -14.10 0.69
N ALA A 705 20.17 -12.92 0.66
CA ALA A 705 21.63 -12.77 0.75
C ALA A 705 22.17 -13.27 2.09
N LYS A 706 21.48 -12.96 3.20
CA LYS A 706 21.83 -13.48 4.53
C LYS A 706 21.84 -15.00 4.58
N ALA A 707 20.83 -15.65 3.99
CA ALA A 707 20.82 -17.12 3.88
C ALA A 707 22.02 -17.64 3.07
N GLY A 708 22.50 -16.88 2.07
CA GLY A 708 23.73 -17.18 1.34
C GLY A 708 24.98 -17.08 2.23
N PHE A 709 25.13 -16.00 2.98
CA PHE A 709 26.23 -15.84 3.94
C PHE A 709 26.22 -16.93 5.04
N ASP A 710 25.04 -17.27 5.57
CA ASP A 710 24.88 -18.33 6.56
C ASP A 710 25.28 -19.72 6.00
N ALA A 711 24.93 -19.99 4.74
CA ALA A 711 25.32 -21.22 4.06
C ALA A 711 26.85 -21.31 3.83
N ILE A 712 27.49 -20.19 3.43
CA ILE A 712 28.95 -20.10 3.32
C ILE A 712 29.61 -20.35 4.67
N LYS A 713 29.10 -19.72 5.74
CA LYS A 713 29.60 -19.86 7.10
C LYS A 713 29.45 -21.30 7.63
N ALA A 714 28.35 -21.96 7.32
CA ALA A 714 28.11 -23.36 7.68
C ALA A 714 29.04 -24.34 6.94
N SER A 715 29.40 -24.05 5.68
CA SER A 715 30.30 -24.87 4.87
C SER A 715 31.78 -24.70 5.25
N ALA A 716 32.15 -23.50 5.75
CA ALA A 716 33.49 -23.18 6.21
C ALA A 716 33.69 -23.78 7.62
N ALA A 717 33.91 -25.11 7.71
CA ALA A 717 34.30 -25.80 8.93
C ALA A 717 35.75 -25.45 9.39
N SER A 718 36.31 -24.29 9.00
CA SER A 718 37.60 -23.77 9.43
C SER A 718 37.51 -22.30 9.82
N ALA A 719 38.00 -21.99 11.00
CA ALA A 719 37.83 -20.77 11.79
C ALA A 719 38.49 -19.48 11.25
N GLU A 720 38.68 -19.29 9.95
CA GLU A 720 39.41 -18.14 9.39
C GLU A 720 38.64 -17.25 8.43
N ALA A 721 37.35 -17.50 8.15
CA ALA A 721 36.59 -16.75 7.09
C ALA A 721 35.41 -15.92 7.63
N THR A 722 35.53 -15.33 8.80
CA THR A 722 34.54 -14.32 9.29
C THR A 722 35.23 -13.00 9.63
N ALA A 723 35.81 -12.36 8.64
CA ALA A 723 36.11 -10.94 8.76
C ALA A 723 34.81 -10.20 8.45
N THR A 724 34.07 -9.74 9.47
CA THR A 724 33.08 -8.68 9.31
C THR A 724 33.77 -7.49 8.66
N LYS A 725 33.07 -6.75 7.79
CA LYS A 725 33.63 -5.52 7.17
C LYS A 725 33.98 -4.44 8.23
N GLY A 726 33.61 -4.66 9.48
CA GLY A 726 33.80 -3.76 10.61
C GLY A 726 32.51 -3.55 11.40
N THR A 727 32.63 -2.88 12.54
CA THR A 727 31.48 -2.57 13.41
C THR A 727 31.03 -1.11 13.22
N VAL A 728 29.74 -0.89 13.12
CA VAL A 728 29.08 0.43 13.05
C VAL A 728 28.15 0.58 14.24
N ALA A 729 28.28 1.65 15.03
CA ALA A 729 27.32 1.97 16.09
C ALA A 729 26.21 2.87 15.54
N ILE A 730 24.95 2.60 15.87
CA ILE A 730 23.81 3.43 15.47
C ILE A 730 22.86 3.70 16.62
N CYS A 731 22.22 4.87 16.60
CA CYS A 731 21.13 5.19 17.50
C CYS A 731 20.18 6.24 16.91
N THR A 732 18.97 6.32 17.46
CA THR A 732 18.14 7.52 17.37
C THR A 732 18.46 8.40 18.58
N VAL A 733 18.74 9.69 18.34
CA VAL A 733 19.26 10.62 19.34
C VAL A 733 18.26 10.89 20.47
N LYS A 734 18.75 11.41 21.59
CA LYS A 734 17.94 11.71 22.79
C LYS A 734 16.77 12.64 22.46
N GLY A 735 15.60 12.28 22.98
CA GLY A 735 14.33 12.98 22.77
C GLY A 735 13.62 12.57 21.47
N ASP A 736 14.22 11.74 20.61
CA ASP A 736 13.59 11.23 19.42
C ASP A 736 13.22 9.75 19.60
N ILE A 737 11.93 9.45 19.45
CA ILE A 737 11.39 8.09 19.59
C ILE A 737 11.15 7.39 18.25
N HIS A 738 11.40 8.09 17.14
CA HIS A 738 11.20 7.56 15.80
C HIS A 738 12.42 6.75 15.38
N ASP A 739 12.25 5.44 15.25
CA ASP A 739 13.35 4.52 14.96
C ASP A 739 13.24 3.81 13.59
N ILE A 740 12.21 4.13 12.79
CA ILE A 740 11.98 3.50 11.50
C ILE A 740 13.18 3.67 10.57
N GLY A 741 13.64 4.91 10.36
CA GLY A 741 14.79 5.20 9.51
C GLY A 741 16.07 4.52 10.00
N LYS A 742 16.34 4.58 11.31
CA LYS A 742 17.47 3.90 11.94
C LYS A 742 17.42 2.37 11.74
N ASN A 743 16.24 1.77 11.88
CA ASN A 743 16.08 0.32 11.72
C ASN A 743 16.31 -0.12 10.27
N ILE A 744 15.94 0.71 9.29
CA ILE A 744 16.25 0.50 7.88
C ILE A 744 17.77 0.55 7.66
N VAL A 745 18.45 1.56 8.22
CA VAL A 745 19.91 1.70 8.17
C VAL A 745 20.59 0.48 8.80
N ARG A 746 20.15 0.06 9.99
CA ARG A 746 20.66 -1.16 10.66
C ARG A 746 20.61 -2.36 9.73
N MET A 747 19.44 -2.62 9.19
CA MET A 747 19.20 -3.79 8.34
C MET A 747 20.07 -3.76 7.08
N LEU A 748 20.20 -2.61 6.44
CA LEU A 748 21.08 -2.45 5.28
C LEU A 748 22.55 -2.70 5.64
N LEU A 749 23.05 -2.11 6.71
CA LEU A 749 24.42 -2.31 7.18
C LEU A 749 24.70 -3.80 7.49
N GLU A 750 23.80 -4.47 8.22
CA GLU A 750 23.89 -5.91 8.49
C GLU A 750 23.95 -6.72 7.17
N ASN A 751 23.16 -6.33 6.17
CA ASN A 751 23.13 -7.00 4.87
C ASN A 751 24.39 -6.74 4.02
N TYR A 752 25.02 -5.58 4.17
CA TYR A 752 26.32 -5.30 3.55
C TYR A 752 27.50 -5.98 4.29
N GLY A 753 27.22 -6.76 5.34
CA GLY A 753 28.19 -7.55 6.08
C GLY A 753 28.91 -6.79 7.19
N PHE A 754 28.35 -5.68 7.68
CA PHE A 754 28.81 -4.99 8.87
C PHE A 754 28.24 -5.62 10.14
N ASP A 755 28.98 -5.55 11.22
CA ASP A 755 28.45 -5.79 12.55
C ASP A 755 27.83 -4.49 13.08
N VAL A 756 26.56 -4.52 13.47
CA VAL A 756 25.84 -3.30 13.86
C VAL A 756 25.54 -3.32 15.35
N LEU A 757 26.11 -2.36 16.08
CA LEU A 757 25.76 -2.06 17.46
C LEU A 757 24.59 -1.05 17.48
N ASP A 758 23.36 -1.56 17.53
CA ASP A 758 22.17 -0.73 17.66
C ASP A 758 21.88 -0.43 19.14
N LEU A 759 22.00 0.80 19.55
CA LEU A 759 21.74 1.26 20.91
C LEU A 759 20.29 1.67 21.16
N GLY A 760 19.45 1.57 20.12
CA GLY A 760 18.02 1.86 20.23
C GLY A 760 17.66 3.31 19.93
N ARG A 761 16.58 3.79 20.56
CA ARG A 761 16.04 5.12 20.40
C ARG A 761 16.08 5.89 21.71
N ASP A 762 15.97 7.22 21.65
CA ASP A 762 16.04 8.13 22.82
C ASP A 762 17.32 7.92 23.63
N VAL A 763 18.45 7.79 22.90
CA VAL A 763 19.73 7.39 23.51
C VAL A 763 20.45 8.61 24.06
N ASP A 764 20.81 8.54 25.35
CA ASP A 764 21.59 9.58 26.01
C ASP A 764 22.97 9.73 25.33
N PRO A 765 23.43 10.97 25.00
CA PRO A 765 24.71 11.23 24.35
C PRO A 765 25.90 10.55 25.00
N GLN A 766 25.97 10.52 26.34
CA GLN A 766 27.10 9.88 27.04
C GLN A 766 27.06 8.36 26.92
N VAL A 767 25.86 7.75 26.98
CA VAL A 767 25.70 6.29 26.80
C VAL A 767 26.16 5.85 25.41
N PHE A 768 25.82 6.62 24.37
CA PHE A 768 26.26 6.35 23.01
C PHE A 768 27.79 6.47 22.88
N CYS A 769 28.35 7.56 23.42
CA CYS A 769 29.79 7.81 23.38
C CYS A 769 30.58 6.71 24.12
N ASP A 770 30.15 6.34 25.33
CA ASP A 770 30.79 5.27 26.11
C ASP A 770 30.83 3.95 25.34
N ALA A 771 29.74 3.55 24.66
CA ALA A 771 29.69 2.34 23.86
C ALA A 771 30.64 2.35 22.65
N VAL A 772 30.77 3.52 21.99
CA VAL A 772 31.71 3.74 20.89
C VAL A 772 33.17 3.64 21.38
N VAL A 773 33.49 4.25 22.51
CA VAL A 773 34.84 4.25 23.13
C VAL A 773 35.19 2.84 23.62
N GLU A 774 34.31 2.16 24.36
CA GLU A 774 34.55 0.84 24.91
C GLU A 774 34.91 -0.20 23.84
N ARG A 775 34.25 -0.11 22.67
CA ARG A 775 34.44 -1.04 21.56
C ARG A 775 35.36 -0.54 20.47
N HIS A 776 35.91 0.66 20.62
CA HIS A 776 36.80 1.32 19.63
C HIS A 776 36.17 1.35 18.24
N ILE A 777 34.89 1.78 18.16
CA ILE A 777 34.13 1.81 16.91
C ILE A 777 34.54 3.01 16.06
N ARG A 778 34.76 2.79 14.77
CA ARG A 778 35.25 3.81 13.82
C ARG A 778 34.14 4.57 13.09
N VAL A 779 32.89 4.05 13.11
CA VAL A 779 31.74 4.66 12.41
C VAL A 779 30.55 4.74 13.35
N ALA A 780 30.00 5.92 13.51
CA ALA A 780 28.82 6.22 14.31
C ALA A 780 27.70 6.80 13.43
N GLY A 781 26.56 6.15 13.37
CA GLY A 781 25.36 6.63 12.68
C GLY A 781 24.34 7.22 13.66
N LEU A 782 23.93 8.45 13.45
CA LEU A 782 22.95 9.16 14.29
C LEU A 782 21.72 9.52 13.46
N SER A 783 20.53 9.17 13.96
CA SER A 783 19.25 9.42 13.29
C SER A 783 18.39 10.40 14.08
N ALA A 784 17.76 11.36 13.38
CA ALA A 784 16.72 12.23 13.93
C ALA A 784 15.59 12.43 12.92
N LEU A 785 14.35 12.36 13.39
CA LEU A 785 13.15 12.62 12.60
C LEU A 785 12.48 13.94 12.96
N MET A 786 12.82 14.53 14.09
CA MET A 786 12.28 15.81 14.56
C MET A 786 13.36 16.87 14.61
N THR A 787 13.05 18.08 14.15
CA THR A 787 13.97 19.23 14.25
C THR A 787 14.29 19.60 15.70
N ALA A 788 13.38 19.33 16.62
CA ALA A 788 13.56 19.54 18.05
C ALA A 788 14.69 18.70 18.67
N THR A 789 15.09 17.58 18.05
CA THR A 789 16.10 16.65 18.56
C THR A 789 17.48 16.84 17.94
N VAL A 790 17.61 17.73 16.95
CA VAL A 790 18.90 18.09 16.34
C VAL A 790 19.93 18.64 17.34
N PRO A 791 19.56 19.42 18.38
CA PRO A 791 20.52 19.82 19.41
C PRO A 791 21.16 18.64 20.18
N ALA A 792 20.39 17.58 20.47
CA ALA A 792 20.92 16.38 21.12
C ALA A 792 21.88 15.59 20.20
N MET A 793 21.67 15.65 18.89
CA MET A 793 22.63 15.13 17.90
C MET A 793 23.96 15.91 17.95
N ALA A 794 23.91 17.23 17.99
CA ALA A 794 25.09 18.08 18.09
C ALA A 794 25.87 17.82 19.40
N GLU A 795 25.17 17.61 20.51
CA GLU A 795 25.79 17.22 21.80
C GLU A 795 26.50 15.85 21.69
N THR A 796 25.85 14.87 21.06
CA THR A 796 26.44 13.53 20.86
C THR A 796 27.71 13.61 19.99
N ILE A 797 27.69 14.38 18.92
CA ILE A 797 28.84 14.59 18.02
C ILE A 797 29.99 15.32 18.76
N THR A 798 29.67 16.32 19.57
CA THR A 798 30.66 17.03 20.37
C THR A 798 31.38 16.07 21.33
N LEU A 799 30.63 15.24 22.04
CA LEU A 799 31.20 14.22 22.94
C LEU A 799 32.05 13.18 22.19
N LEU A 800 31.62 12.74 21.03
CA LEU A 800 32.39 11.82 20.19
C LEU A 800 33.71 12.46 19.73
N ASN A 801 33.68 13.71 19.28
CA ASN A 801 34.90 14.43 18.87
C ASN A 801 35.89 14.59 20.01
N GLU A 802 35.41 14.76 21.25
CA GLU A 802 36.28 14.87 22.45
C GLU A 802 36.83 13.53 22.94
N GLN A 803 36.01 12.49 22.95
CA GLN A 803 36.36 11.22 23.62
C GLN A 803 36.73 10.11 22.64
N ALA A 804 36.27 10.15 21.38
CA ALA A 804 36.53 9.18 20.32
C ALA A 804 36.93 9.82 18.98
N PRO A 805 38.00 10.64 18.91
CA PRO A 805 38.36 11.41 17.71
C PRO A 805 38.68 10.55 16.48
N TRP A 806 38.84 9.23 16.64
CA TRP A 806 39.00 8.26 15.56
C TRP A 806 37.68 7.85 14.93
N CYS A 807 36.53 8.09 15.61
CA CYS A 807 35.22 7.75 15.13
C CYS A 807 34.69 8.80 14.15
N LYS A 808 34.19 8.37 12.99
CA LYS A 808 33.55 9.22 12.01
C LYS A 808 32.04 9.15 12.16
N THR A 809 31.42 10.33 12.14
CA THR A 809 29.97 10.47 12.34
C THR A 809 29.23 10.60 11.00
N ILE A 810 28.16 9.82 10.86
CA ILE A 810 27.22 9.87 9.74
C ILE A 810 25.86 10.27 10.31
N VAL A 811 25.27 11.34 9.82
CA VAL A 811 23.94 11.78 10.26
C VAL A 811 22.92 11.59 9.13
N GLY A 812 21.70 11.16 9.49
CA GLY A 812 20.60 10.97 8.56
C GLY A 812 19.25 11.01 9.27
N GLY A 813 18.18 11.17 8.49
CA GLY A 813 16.80 11.26 8.97
C GLY A 813 16.01 12.30 8.18
N ALA A 814 14.68 12.17 8.18
CA ALA A 814 13.79 12.94 7.29
C ALA A 814 13.84 14.47 7.45
N VAL A 815 14.31 14.95 8.60
CA VAL A 815 14.44 16.41 8.84
C VAL A 815 15.86 16.92 8.60
N LEU A 816 16.81 16.06 8.29
CA LEU A 816 18.21 16.43 8.13
C LEU A 816 18.51 16.77 6.68
N THR A 817 19.30 17.83 6.51
CA THR A 817 19.86 18.28 5.24
C THR A 817 21.38 18.40 5.37
N PRO A 818 22.13 18.56 4.27
CA PRO A 818 23.56 18.83 4.35
C PRO A 818 23.92 20.03 5.26
N GLU A 819 23.08 21.06 5.29
CA GLU A 819 23.27 22.24 6.13
C GLU A 819 23.12 21.90 7.62
N TYR A 820 22.17 21.03 7.96
CA TYR A 820 22.02 20.51 9.33
C TYR A 820 23.25 19.70 9.75
N ALA A 821 23.77 18.84 8.86
CA ALA A 821 24.96 18.04 9.15
C ALA A 821 26.18 18.93 9.43
N GLU A 822 26.40 19.99 8.63
CA GLU A 822 27.44 20.99 8.89
C GLU A 822 27.24 21.72 10.23
N MET A 823 25.99 22.10 10.53
CA MET A 823 25.66 22.81 11.77
C MET A 823 25.93 21.98 13.01
N VAL A 824 25.62 20.68 13.00
CA VAL A 824 25.88 19.77 14.13
C VAL A 824 27.33 19.28 14.18
N GLY A 825 28.13 19.59 13.17
CA GLY A 825 29.55 19.22 13.08
C GLY A 825 29.78 17.75 12.73
N ALA A 826 28.85 17.14 11.99
CA ALA A 826 28.99 15.76 11.51
C ALA A 826 30.04 15.64 10.40
N ASP A 827 30.78 14.52 10.35
CA ASP A 827 31.73 14.25 9.26
C ASP A 827 31.03 14.00 7.91
N TYR A 828 29.87 13.34 7.95
CA TYR A 828 29.12 12.95 6.74
C TYR A 828 27.61 13.12 6.94
N TYR A 829 26.95 13.49 5.86
CA TYR A 829 25.49 13.41 5.71
C TYR A 829 25.13 12.23 4.80
N ALA A 830 24.13 11.48 5.17
CA ALA A 830 23.54 10.42 4.35
C ALA A 830 22.05 10.73 4.10
N LYS A 831 21.69 10.91 2.84
CA LYS A 831 20.33 11.18 2.42
C LYS A 831 19.40 9.99 2.71
N ASP A 832 19.96 8.78 2.59
CA ASP A 832 19.23 7.52 2.77
C ASP A 832 20.12 6.42 3.37
N ALA A 833 19.50 5.27 3.59
CA ALA A 833 20.19 4.14 4.22
C ALA A 833 21.26 3.51 3.30
N THR A 834 21.10 3.57 1.98
CA THR A 834 22.08 3.06 1.01
C THR A 834 23.34 3.91 1.03
N GLU A 835 23.17 5.23 1.06
CA GLU A 835 24.28 6.16 1.17
C GLU A 835 25.03 6.00 2.51
N THR A 836 24.31 5.76 3.61
CA THR A 836 24.91 5.41 4.90
C THR A 836 25.84 4.19 4.79
N ALA A 837 25.39 3.12 4.16
CA ALA A 837 26.18 1.90 3.98
C ALA A 837 27.41 2.14 3.08
N ARG A 838 27.27 2.92 2.01
CA ARG A 838 28.38 3.31 1.12
C ARG A 838 29.45 4.11 1.88
N ILE A 839 29.04 5.13 2.64
CA ILE A 839 29.95 5.95 3.44
C ILE A 839 30.66 5.11 4.50
N ALA A 840 29.95 4.25 5.21
CA ALA A 840 30.53 3.34 6.21
C ALA A 840 31.59 2.42 5.58
N GLN A 841 31.33 1.91 4.38
CA GLN A 841 32.30 1.10 3.64
C GLN A 841 33.55 1.87 3.26
N GLU A 842 33.42 3.12 2.80
CA GLU A 842 34.55 3.99 2.46
C GLU A 842 35.42 4.30 3.69
N ILE A 843 34.80 4.59 4.84
CA ILE A 843 35.54 4.89 6.09
C ILE A 843 36.28 3.63 6.59
N LEU A 844 35.65 2.49 6.58
CA LEU A 844 36.25 1.25 7.12
C LEU A 844 37.27 0.61 6.17
N ALA A 845 37.25 0.95 4.88
CA ALA A 845 38.27 0.54 3.92
C ALA A 845 39.60 1.34 4.05
N GLN A 846 39.57 2.49 4.71
CA GLN A 846 40.78 3.29 4.97
C GLN A 846 41.56 2.69 6.15
N PRO A 847 42.89 2.60 6.08
CA PRO A 847 43.72 2.22 7.25
C PRO A 847 43.56 3.24 8.38
N GLU A 848 43.71 2.79 9.62
CA GLU A 848 43.66 3.64 10.81
C GLU A 848 44.69 4.78 10.76
#